data_4b5b75424a74e1e52613461087141da3
#
_entry.id   4b5b75424a74e1e52613461087141da3
#
_cell.length_a   1.000
_cell.length_b   1.000
_cell.length_c   1.000
_cell.angle_alpha   90.00
_cell.angle_beta   90.00
_cell.angle_gamma   90.00
#
_symmetry.space_group_name_H-M   'P 1'
#
loop_
_entity.id
_entity.type
_entity.pdbx_description
1 polymer ?
#
loop_
_entity_poly.entity_id
_entity_poly.type
_entity_poly.pdbx_seq_one_letter_code
_entity_poly.pdbx_strand_id
1 'polypeptide(L)'
;MSYNYKEIEKKWQNKWEKEGTFHAENNSSKKKWYGLIEFPYPSGQGLHVGHPRSYTAMDIVARKRRMQGYNVLFPIGFDAFGLPAENFAIKNHIHPKIVTEQNIANFTRQLKSIGFSFDWSRVINTTDPEYYKWTQWIFIQLYKHGLAYKATMPINFCTGCKVGLSNEEVVNGVCERCGSPVVQKEKSQWMLKITDYAQRLIDDLDDVDFLEKIKIQQRNWIGRSEGAELDFSIADSDEKLRVYTTRPDTLFGATYMVVAPEHHIIEKLKDKITNLDEIKAYQTAASLKSDFERSELNKDKTGVEIKGINAINPATGKEIPIWVSDYVLITYGTGAIMAVPAHDERDYAFATKFGLDIVPVIEGGDVSKEAYSGDGVHINSDFLNGMNKQDAIAKMISWIEEKGIGTKKVNYKLRDWVFSRQRYWGEPIPMIHCDKCGWVPVPEDQLPLVLPDVKDYEPGENGESPLAKHTEWTHTTCPHCGGPATRETDTMPQWAGSSWYYLRYMDPHNDKALASKESLEYWSPVDWYNGGMEHTTLHLLYSRFWHKFLCDIGVVPTKEPYAKRTSHGMILGSNGEKMSKSKGNVVNPDDVVNEYGADTLRVYEMFMGPFDQTAPWSVDSIRGCSKFLDRVWNMQEILVDDGTNEYSKQFEKMMHQAIKKVSSDIEEMKFNTSVSTFMTMVNEFYKAKKINKAEFRTFLQLLNPFAPHITEELNEKLGFTQTLAETPWPTFDEEKTKEDVINLPIQINGKLRANIDIAVNSDEETIKTAVHEAIKDKLDGKTIVKEIYVKNRIYNVVVK
;
A
#
# COMPACT_ATOMS: atom_id res chain seq x y z
N MET A 1 34.15 -30.56 -5.41
CA MET A 1 34.36 -29.44 -6.38
C MET A 1 33.80 -28.15 -5.75
N SER A 2 34.51 -27.02 -5.88
CA SER A 2 34.00 -25.78 -5.31
C SER A 2 32.87 -25.23 -6.17
N TYR A 3 31.83 -24.67 -5.54
CA TYR A 3 30.73 -23.98 -6.21
C TYR A 3 31.23 -22.61 -6.72
N ASN A 4 31.48 -22.49 -8.04
CA ASN A 4 31.89 -21.23 -8.66
C ASN A 4 30.67 -20.43 -9.10
N TYR A 5 29.97 -19.77 -8.15
CA TYR A 5 28.75 -19.02 -8.44
C TYR A 5 28.95 -17.91 -9.46
N LYS A 6 30.10 -17.23 -9.50
CA LYS A 6 30.37 -16.11 -10.42
C LYS A 6 30.26 -16.50 -11.90
N GLU A 7 30.81 -17.66 -12.25
CA GLU A 7 30.75 -18.17 -13.63
C GLU A 7 29.35 -18.76 -13.94
N ILE A 8 28.78 -19.53 -13.00
CA ILE A 8 27.52 -20.22 -13.17
C ILE A 8 26.37 -19.21 -13.31
N GLU A 9 26.30 -18.21 -12.44
CA GLU A 9 25.25 -17.16 -12.48
C GLU A 9 25.32 -16.39 -13.79
N LYS A 10 26.51 -15.98 -14.23
CA LYS A 10 26.68 -15.28 -15.50
C LYS A 10 26.33 -16.14 -16.71
N LYS A 11 26.65 -17.44 -16.69
CA LYS A 11 26.29 -18.40 -17.74
C LYS A 11 24.77 -18.44 -17.93
N TRP A 12 24.03 -18.63 -16.82
CA TRP A 12 22.58 -18.79 -16.87
C TRP A 12 21.83 -17.49 -17.19
N GLN A 13 22.24 -16.37 -16.63
CA GLN A 13 21.69 -15.04 -16.94
C GLN A 13 21.82 -14.75 -18.44
N ASN A 14 23.00 -14.96 -19.03
CA ASN A 14 23.22 -14.76 -20.47
C ASN A 14 22.38 -15.72 -21.32
N LYS A 15 22.22 -16.97 -20.89
CA LYS A 15 21.40 -17.95 -21.58
C LYS A 15 19.92 -17.54 -21.62
N TRP A 16 19.35 -17.20 -20.46
CA TRP A 16 17.95 -16.77 -20.35
C TRP A 16 17.66 -15.52 -21.16
N GLU A 17 18.57 -14.55 -21.16
CA GLU A 17 18.41 -13.33 -21.93
C GLU A 17 18.46 -13.61 -23.44
N LYS A 18 19.42 -14.40 -23.90
CA LYS A 18 19.59 -14.76 -25.31
C LYS A 18 18.41 -15.57 -25.87
N GLU A 19 17.88 -16.48 -25.09
CA GLU A 19 16.78 -17.37 -25.48
C GLU A 19 15.40 -16.74 -25.26
N GLY A 20 15.31 -15.60 -24.58
CA GLY A 20 14.03 -14.98 -24.21
C GLY A 20 13.15 -15.87 -23.32
N THR A 21 13.78 -16.65 -22.44
CA THR A 21 13.13 -17.70 -21.64
C THR A 21 11.91 -17.21 -20.86
N PHE A 22 11.87 -15.94 -20.50
CA PHE A 22 10.83 -15.36 -19.64
C PHE A 22 9.88 -14.42 -20.39
N HIS A 23 9.92 -14.41 -21.73
CA HIS A 23 9.01 -13.60 -22.52
C HIS A 23 7.57 -14.09 -22.41
N ALA A 24 6.63 -13.15 -22.20
CA ALA A 24 5.21 -13.41 -22.21
C ALA A 24 4.63 -13.19 -23.61
N GLU A 25 3.70 -14.05 -24.01
CA GLU A 25 3.01 -13.96 -25.30
C GLU A 25 1.65 -13.28 -25.13
N ASN A 26 1.32 -12.34 -26.02
CA ASN A 26 -0.04 -11.83 -26.10
C ASN A 26 -0.94 -12.85 -26.80
N ASN A 27 -2.19 -12.98 -26.35
CA ASN A 27 -3.19 -13.85 -26.96
C ASN A 27 -2.81 -15.35 -27.02
N SER A 28 -2.03 -15.82 -26.06
CA SER A 28 -1.69 -17.23 -25.93
C SER A 28 -2.91 -18.08 -25.57
N SER A 29 -2.91 -19.35 -26.02
CA SER A 29 -3.91 -20.34 -25.59
C SER A 29 -3.70 -20.83 -24.16
N LYS A 30 -2.53 -20.56 -23.57
CA LYS A 30 -2.23 -20.91 -22.17
C LYS A 30 -3.01 -19.99 -21.22
N LYS A 31 -3.37 -20.52 -20.06
CA LYS A 31 -3.92 -19.70 -18.98
C LYS A 31 -2.91 -18.61 -18.60
N LYS A 32 -3.36 -17.36 -18.54
CA LYS A 32 -2.50 -16.24 -18.15
C LYS A 32 -2.24 -16.22 -16.66
N TRP A 33 -1.10 -15.70 -16.28
CA TRP A 33 -0.83 -15.21 -14.93
C TRP A 33 0.03 -13.96 -15.00
N TYR A 34 -0.46 -12.89 -14.40
CA TYR A 34 0.21 -11.59 -14.36
C TYR A 34 0.61 -11.26 -12.93
N GLY A 35 1.90 -11.38 -12.63
CA GLY A 35 2.50 -10.96 -11.37
C GLY A 35 3.08 -9.57 -11.47
N LEU A 36 2.82 -8.73 -10.48
CA LEU A 36 3.27 -7.35 -10.43
C LEU A 36 4.03 -7.05 -9.14
N ILE A 37 5.08 -6.27 -9.26
CA ILE A 37 5.79 -5.61 -8.17
C ILE A 37 5.75 -4.10 -8.37
N GLU A 38 5.95 -3.34 -7.31
CA GLU A 38 6.19 -1.92 -7.44
C GLU A 38 7.50 -1.70 -8.18
N PHE A 39 7.43 -1.02 -9.32
CA PHE A 39 8.63 -0.73 -10.08
C PHE A 39 9.51 0.29 -9.34
N PRO A 40 10.86 0.12 -9.39
CA PRO A 40 11.75 0.94 -8.61
C PRO A 40 11.77 2.39 -9.08
N TYR A 41 11.98 3.29 -8.13
CA TYR A 41 12.34 4.67 -8.38
C TYR A 41 13.87 4.79 -8.47
N PRO A 42 14.46 5.07 -9.66
CA PRO A 42 15.91 5.06 -9.85
C PRO A 42 16.57 6.31 -9.25
N SER A 43 16.50 6.46 -7.92
CA SER A 43 17.12 7.57 -7.18
C SER A 43 18.45 7.16 -6.56
N GLY A 44 19.50 7.91 -6.85
CA GLY A 44 20.81 7.73 -6.23
C GLY A 44 21.60 6.51 -6.75
N GLN A 45 22.47 5.91 -5.90
CA GLN A 45 23.54 5.02 -6.34
C GLN A 45 23.13 3.56 -6.63
N GLY A 46 21.86 3.23 -6.70
CA GLY A 46 21.38 1.88 -6.97
C GLY A 46 20.38 1.36 -5.94
N LEU A 47 20.10 0.05 -6.08
CA LEU A 47 19.22 -0.68 -5.15
C LEU A 47 19.86 -0.81 -3.77
N HIS A 48 19.03 -0.96 -2.74
CA HIS A 48 19.45 -1.52 -1.44
C HIS A 48 18.75 -2.87 -1.24
N VAL A 49 19.26 -3.68 -0.32
CA VAL A 49 18.76 -5.05 -0.07
C VAL A 49 17.26 -5.15 0.29
N GLY A 50 16.60 -4.06 0.61
CA GLY A 50 15.16 -4.06 0.79
C GLY A 50 14.34 -4.26 -0.49
N HIS A 51 14.87 -3.87 -1.67
CA HIS A 51 14.18 -4.07 -2.95
C HIS A 51 14.10 -5.55 -3.37
N PRO A 52 15.18 -6.34 -3.32
CA PRO A 52 15.15 -7.75 -3.68
C PRO A 52 14.16 -8.60 -2.91
N ARG A 53 13.75 -8.21 -1.70
CA ARG A 53 12.80 -8.98 -0.89
C ARG A 53 11.47 -9.19 -1.61
N SER A 54 10.83 -8.12 -2.04
CA SER A 54 9.57 -8.18 -2.78
C SER A 54 9.75 -8.85 -4.14
N TYR A 55 10.85 -8.54 -4.82
CA TYR A 55 11.13 -9.02 -6.17
C TYR A 55 11.41 -10.51 -6.17
N THR A 56 12.21 -11.02 -5.23
CA THR A 56 12.49 -12.45 -5.08
C THR A 56 11.22 -13.24 -4.77
N ALA A 57 10.39 -12.74 -3.86
CA ALA A 57 9.13 -13.39 -3.49
C ALA A 57 8.21 -13.59 -4.71
N MET A 58 7.99 -12.54 -5.47
CA MET A 58 7.14 -12.61 -6.66
C MET A 58 7.80 -13.37 -7.81
N ASP A 59 9.13 -13.33 -7.93
CA ASP A 59 9.87 -14.15 -8.90
C ASP A 59 9.73 -15.65 -8.60
N ILE A 60 9.71 -16.05 -7.33
CA ILE A 60 9.45 -17.42 -6.92
C ILE A 60 8.06 -17.86 -7.39
N VAL A 61 7.05 -17.04 -7.15
CA VAL A 61 5.69 -17.33 -7.63
C VAL A 61 5.64 -17.41 -9.16
N ALA A 62 6.26 -16.45 -9.85
CA ALA A 62 6.30 -16.38 -11.31
C ALA A 62 6.96 -17.63 -11.93
N ARG A 63 8.11 -18.08 -11.38
CA ARG A 63 8.80 -19.30 -11.83
C ARG A 63 7.94 -20.53 -11.61
N LYS A 64 7.32 -20.68 -10.43
CA LYS A 64 6.37 -21.76 -10.16
C LYS A 64 5.21 -21.75 -11.15
N ARG A 65 4.61 -20.61 -11.46
CA ARG A 65 3.52 -20.48 -12.45
C ARG A 65 3.95 -20.93 -13.85
N ARG A 66 5.16 -20.56 -14.30
CA ARG A 66 5.69 -21.08 -15.58
C ARG A 66 5.82 -22.59 -15.58
N MET A 67 6.37 -23.16 -14.51
CA MET A 67 6.46 -24.62 -14.34
C MET A 67 5.07 -25.28 -14.25
N GLN A 68 4.03 -24.55 -13.87
CA GLN A 68 2.62 -25.01 -13.90
C GLN A 68 1.97 -24.84 -15.28
N GLY A 69 2.71 -24.36 -16.30
CA GLY A 69 2.23 -24.22 -17.66
C GLY A 69 1.48 -22.92 -17.97
N TYR A 70 1.51 -21.93 -17.07
CA TYR A 70 0.92 -20.62 -17.35
C TYR A 70 1.75 -19.81 -18.34
N ASN A 71 1.07 -18.95 -19.11
CA ASN A 71 1.70 -17.82 -19.77
C ASN A 71 1.88 -16.70 -18.74
N VAL A 72 3.12 -16.43 -18.36
CA VAL A 72 3.44 -15.56 -17.22
C VAL A 72 3.93 -14.20 -17.71
N LEU A 73 3.21 -13.14 -17.35
CA LEU A 73 3.68 -11.77 -17.46
C LEU A 73 4.25 -11.34 -16.10
N PHE A 74 5.56 -11.17 -16.04
CA PHE A 74 6.27 -10.63 -14.88
C PHE A 74 7.24 -9.55 -15.34
N PRO A 75 6.75 -8.30 -15.51
CA PRO A 75 7.49 -7.20 -16.11
C PRO A 75 8.28 -6.39 -15.08
N ILE A 76 9.16 -5.53 -15.59
CA ILE A 76 9.90 -4.53 -14.85
C ILE A 76 9.95 -3.21 -15.62
N GLY A 77 10.09 -2.09 -14.92
CA GLY A 77 10.25 -0.76 -15.48
C GLY A 77 10.77 0.21 -14.43
N PHE A 78 10.70 1.51 -14.74
CA PHE A 78 11.28 2.54 -13.89
C PHE A 78 10.30 3.72 -13.75
N ASP A 79 9.98 4.05 -12.50
CA ASP A 79 9.29 5.27 -12.13
C ASP A 79 10.35 6.37 -11.96
N ALA A 80 10.56 7.18 -12.99
CA ALA A 80 11.78 7.97 -13.09
C ALA A 80 11.57 9.49 -13.07
N PHE A 81 10.33 9.98 -13.09
CA PHE A 81 10.00 11.36 -12.83
C PHE A 81 9.89 11.66 -11.32
N GLY A 82 9.93 12.93 -10.94
CA GLY A 82 9.58 13.39 -9.59
C GLY A 82 10.73 14.03 -8.80
N LEU A 83 10.36 14.47 -7.62
CA LEU A 83 11.19 15.28 -6.73
C LEU A 83 12.53 14.65 -6.32
N PRO A 84 12.65 13.34 -6.02
CA PRO A 84 13.93 12.80 -5.58
C PRO A 84 15.04 12.90 -6.62
N ALA A 85 14.74 12.62 -7.90
CA ALA A 85 15.72 12.75 -8.98
C ALA A 85 16.06 14.21 -9.25
N GLU A 86 15.07 15.09 -9.26
CA GLU A 86 15.29 16.53 -9.47
C GLU A 86 16.07 17.16 -8.32
N ASN A 87 15.73 16.90 -7.07
CA ASN A 87 16.47 17.41 -5.92
C ASN A 87 17.93 16.90 -5.90
N PHE A 88 18.17 15.66 -6.29
CA PHE A 88 19.53 15.16 -6.45
C PHE A 88 20.27 15.87 -7.59
N ALA A 89 19.61 16.10 -8.70
CA ALA A 89 20.16 16.82 -9.85
C ALA A 89 20.55 18.27 -9.50
N ILE A 90 19.66 19.00 -8.84
CA ILE A 90 19.91 20.37 -8.34
C ILE A 90 21.12 20.39 -7.42
N LYS A 91 21.16 19.50 -6.41
CA LYS A 91 22.26 19.43 -5.43
C LYS A 91 23.62 19.15 -6.06
N ASN A 92 23.64 18.39 -7.15
CA ASN A 92 24.90 17.96 -7.81
C ASN A 92 25.20 18.76 -9.10
N HIS A 93 24.35 19.73 -9.45
CA HIS A 93 24.48 20.56 -10.67
C HIS A 93 24.57 19.73 -11.96
N ILE A 94 23.75 18.67 -12.03
CA ILE A 94 23.66 17.75 -13.18
C ILE A 94 22.21 17.73 -13.66
N HIS A 95 21.98 17.76 -14.98
CA HIS A 95 20.62 17.73 -15.51
C HIS A 95 19.88 16.44 -15.10
N PRO A 96 18.61 16.50 -14.65
CA PRO A 96 17.89 15.34 -14.11
C PRO A 96 17.75 14.19 -15.12
N LYS A 97 17.66 14.48 -16.43
CA LYS A 97 17.65 13.48 -17.49
C LYS A 97 18.90 12.60 -17.46
N ILE A 98 20.09 13.21 -17.36
CA ILE A 98 21.38 12.49 -17.33
C ILE A 98 21.48 11.59 -16.12
N VAL A 99 21.15 12.13 -14.96
CA VAL A 99 21.14 11.36 -13.69
C VAL A 99 20.18 10.17 -13.77
N THR A 100 18.99 10.39 -14.30
CA THR A 100 17.96 9.36 -14.46
C THR A 100 18.43 8.24 -15.38
N GLU A 101 19.00 8.58 -16.55
CA GLU A 101 19.54 7.58 -17.50
C GLU A 101 20.65 6.73 -16.86
N GLN A 102 21.60 7.36 -16.15
CA GLN A 102 22.66 6.66 -15.44
C GLN A 102 22.14 5.73 -14.35
N ASN A 103 21.17 6.20 -13.57
CA ASN A 103 20.55 5.40 -12.51
C ASN A 103 19.75 4.22 -13.07
N ILE A 104 18.98 4.41 -14.14
CA ILE A 104 18.26 3.31 -14.81
C ILE A 104 19.24 2.25 -15.29
N ALA A 105 20.35 2.65 -15.92
CA ALA A 105 21.38 1.70 -16.38
C ALA A 105 21.96 0.88 -15.22
N ASN A 106 22.25 1.52 -14.08
CA ASN A 106 22.77 0.83 -12.90
C ASN A 106 21.72 -0.11 -12.27
N PHE A 107 20.49 0.33 -12.11
CA PHE A 107 19.40 -0.51 -11.60
C PHE A 107 19.15 -1.72 -12.49
N THR A 108 19.15 -1.52 -13.82
CA THR A 108 19.02 -2.62 -14.80
C THR A 108 20.10 -3.66 -14.61
N ARG A 109 21.37 -3.21 -14.50
CA ARG A 109 22.51 -4.11 -14.27
C ARG A 109 22.36 -4.90 -12.96
N GLN A 110 21.98 -4.23 -11.88
CA GLN A 110 21.77 -4.86 -10.57
C GLN A 110 20.63 -5.88 -10.60
N LEU A 111 19.49 -5.54 -11.20
CA LEU A 111 18.34 -6.45 -11.31
C LEU A 111 18.68 -7.69 -12.14
N LYS A 112 19.41 -7.51 -13.25
CA LYS A 112 19.89 -8.64 -14.07
C LYS A 112 20.88 -9.53 -13.31
N SER A 113 21.78 -8.95 -12.53
CA SER A 113 22.77 -9.71 -11.76
C SER A 113 22.15 -10.59 -10.66
N ILE A 114 20.95 -10.28 -10.17
CA ILE A 114 20.21 -11.11 -9.20
C ILE A 114 19.45 -12.26 -9.88
N GLY A 115 19.33 -12.23 -11.21
CA GLY A 115 18.73 -13.31 -11.99
C GLY A 115 17.22 -13.42 -11.88
N PHE A 116 16.51 -12.30 -11.77
CA PHE A 116 15.05 -12.28 -11.80
C PHE A 116 14.49 -12.70 -13.16
N SER A 117 13.39 -13.40 -13.17
CA SER A 117 12.70 -13.84 -14.38
C SER A 117 11.76 -12.78 -14.97
N PHE A 118 12.23 -11.52 -15.00
CA PHE A 118 11.48 -10.43 -15.63
C PHE A 118 11.43 -10.58 -17.14
N ASP A 119 10.30 -10.18 -17.71
CA ASP A 119 10.19 -9.99 -19.17
C ASP A 119 10.80 -8.65 -19.57
N TRP A 120 12.10 -8.65 -19.88
CA TRP A 120 12.87 -7.46 -20.26
C TRP A 120 12.42 -6.85 -21.60
N SER A 121 11.66 -7.57 -22.43
CA SER A 121 11.11 -7.03 -23.67
C SER A 121 9.97 -6.03 -23.42
N ARG A 122 9.45 -5.98 -22.18
CA ARG A 122 8.33 -5.12 -21.79
C ARG A 122 8.73 -4.00 -20.82
N VAL A 123 10.02 -3.64 -20.81
CA VAL A 123 10.51 -2.53 -19.98
C VAL A 123 9.84 -1.22 -20.34
N ILE A 124 9.40 -0.48 -19.34
CA ILE A 124 8.88 0.87 -19.48
C ILE A 124 9.67 1.85 -18.62
N ASN A 125 9.66 3.11 -19.02
CA ASN A 125 10.26 4.23 -18.31
C ASN A 125 9.27 5.41 -18.33
N THR A 126 8.85 5.88 -17.18
CA THR A 126 7.86 6.97 -17.09
C THR A 126 8.34 8.28 -17.69
N THR A 127 9.67 8.49 -17.86
CA THR A 127 10.25 9.68 -18.51
C THR A 127 10.31 9.59 -20.03
N ASP A 128 9.95 8.43 -20.59
CA ASP A 128 9.90 8.26 -22.05
C ASP A 128 8.67 9.00 -22.61
N PRO A 129 8.82 9.89 -23.62
CA PRO A 129 7.70 10.52 -24.29
C PRO A 129 6.64 9.55 -24.83
N GLU A 130 7.04 8.37 -25.32
CA GLU A 130 6.12 7.33 -25.77
C GLU A 130 5.30 6.72 -24.63
N TYR A 131 5.80 6.80 -23.38
CA TYR A 131 5.06 6.41 -22.20
C TYR A 131 4.13 7.54 -21.73
N TYR A 132 4.67 8.73 -21.44
CA TYR A 132 3.87 9.77 -20.83
C TYR A 132 2.87 10.45 -21.80
N LYS A 133 3.00 10.24 -23.11
CA LYS A 133 1.93 10.50 -24.07
C LYS A 133 0.57 9.99 -23.59
N TRP A 134 0.56 8.80 -23.03
CA TRP A 134 -0.67 8.15 -22.56
C TRP A 134 -1.08 8.61 -21.16
N THR A 135 -0.15 9.01 -20.31
CA THR A 135 -0.46 9.73 -19.06
C THR A 135 -1.17 11.04 -19.38
N GLN A 136 -0.68 11.79 -20.35
CA GLN A 136 -1.29 13.02 -20.84
C GLN A 136 -2.67 12.77 -21.44
N TRP A 137 -2.82 11.71 -22.25
CA TRP A 137 -4.10 11.32 -22.80
C TRP A 137 -5.13 11.01 -21.71
N ILE A 138 -4.77 10.26 -20.67
CA ILE A 138 -5.66 9.97 -19.55
C ILE A 138 -6.08 11.27 -18.86
N PHE A 139 -5.16 12.19 -18.62
CA PHE A 139 -5.50 13.50 -18.05
C PHE A 139 -6.51 14.27 -18.89
N ILE A 140 -6.32 14.29 -20.23
CA ILE A 140 -7.28 14.92 -21.15
C ILE A 140 -8.66 14.26 -21.06
N GLN A 141 -8.72 12.92 -20.96
CA GLN A 141 -10.00 12.23 -20.79
C GLN A 141 -10.66 12.61 -19.43
N LEU A 142 -9.90 12.65 -18.35
CA LEU A 142 -10.40 13.13 -17.04
C LEU A 142 -10.95 14.55 -17.15
N TYR A 143 -10.26 15.45 -17.85
CA TYR A 143 -10.73 16.80 -18.09
C TYR A 143 -12.02 16.86 -18.89
N LYS A 144 -12.10 16.13 -20.01
CA LYS A 144 -13.31 16.05 -20.87
C LYS A 144 -14.54 15.52 -20.10
N HIS A 145 -14.33 14.68 -19.09
CA HIS A 145 -15.41 14.13 -18.27
C HIS A 145 -15.66 14.94 -16.98
N GLY A 146 -15.05 16.13 -16.83
CA GLY A 146 -15.25 17.01 -15.69
C GLY A 146 -14.63 16.53 -14.39
N LEU A 147 -13.72 15.56 -14.45
CA LEU A 147 -13.00 15.00 -13.29
C LEU A 147 -11.66 15.71 -13.03
N ALA A 148 -11.13 16.45 -13.99
CA ALA A 148 -9.98 17.34 -13.80
C ALA A 148 -10.45 18.79 -13.93
N TYR A 149 -10.06 19.64 -12.96
CA TYR A 149 -10.44 21.05 -12.93
C TYR A 149 -9.33 21.91 -12.31
N LYS A 150 -9.30 23.20 -12.67
CA LYS A 150 -8.36 24.18 -12.09
C LYS A 150 -9.07 25.00 -11.03
N ALA A 151 -8.47 25.10 -9.84
CA ALA A 151 -9.02 25.88 -8.73
C ALA A 151 -7.91 26.60 -7.97
N THR A 152 -8.21 27.82 -7.46
CA THR A 152 -7.35 28.53 -6.51
C THR A 152 -7.87 28.26 -5.11
N MET A 153 -7.04 27.66 -4.27
CA MET A 153 -7.40 27.23 -2.93
C MET A 153 -6.19 27.09 -2.03
N PRO A 154 -6.34 27.12 -0.71
CA PRO A 154 -5.29 26.74 0.22
C PRO A 154 -4.91 25.28 0.02
N ILE A 155 -3.62 25.02 -0.20
CA ILE A 155 -3.05 23.68 -0.33
C ILE A 155 -1.88 23.50 0.62
N ASN A 156 -1.54 22.25 0.90
CA ASN A 156 -0.31 21.92 1.59
C ASN A 156 0.89 22.31 0.72
N PHE A 157 1.78 23.14 1.24
CA PHE A 157 2.97 23.62 0.54
C PHE A 157 4.23 23.25 1.33
N CYS A 158 5.13 22.50 0.72
CA CYS A 158 6.41 22.15 1.32
C CYS A 158 7.38 23.32 1.21
N THR A 159 7.87 23.82 2.35
CA THR A 159 8.81 24.94 2.40
C THR A 159 10.21 24.58 1.87
N GLY A 160 10.62 23.32 2.00
CA GLY A 160 11.91 22.84 1.51
C GLY A 160 11.91 22.51 0.02
N CYS A 161 10.91 21.73 -0.45
CA CYS A 161 10.78 21.41 -1.86
C CYS A 161 10.18 22.55 -2.70
N LYS A 162 9.59 23.57 -2.08
CA LYS A 162 8.92 24.71 -2.74
C LYS A 162 7.82 24.28 -3.72
N VAL A 163 6.99 23.32 -3.31
CA VAL A 163 5.97 22.68 -4.16
C VAL A 163 4.68 22.40 -3.39
N GLY A 164 3.55 22.43 -4.08
CA GLY A 164 2.26 21.95 -3.57
C GLY A 164 2.24 20.44 -3.40
N LEU A 165 1.65 19.97 -2.31
CA LEU A 165 1.52 18.57 -1.97
C LEU A 165 0.05 18.17 -1.84
N SER A 166 -0.26 16.92 -2.16
CA SER A 166 -1.53 16.30 -1.78
C SER A 166 -1.56 16.02 -0.27
N ASN A 167 -2.75 15.74 0.28
CA ASN A 167 -2.87 15.41 1.70
C ASN A 167 -2.10 14.13 2.07
N GLU A 168 -2.05 13.18 1.14
CA GLU A 168 -1.40 11.90 1.29
C GLU A 168 0.14 12.01 1.37
N GLU A 169 0.71 13.10 0.85
CA GLU A 169 2.16 13.37 0.86
C GLU A 169 2.62 14.13 2.12
N VAL A 170 1.70 14.39 3.07
CA VAL A 170 2.00 15.07 4.34
C VAL A 170 1.88 14.07 5.49
N VAL A 171 2.98 13.86 6.22
CA VAL A 171 3.06 12.95 7.36
C VAL A 171 3.44 13.73 8.61
N ASN A 172 2.56 13.79 9.59
CA ASN A 172 2.80 14.52 10.85
C ASN A 172 3.20 15.99 10.65
N GLY A 173 2.58 16.68 9.67
CA GLY A 173 2.83 18.10 9.39
C GLY A 173 4.11 18.39 8.61
N VAL A 174 4.83 17.35 8.16
CA VAL A 174 6.04 17.50 7.35
C VAL A 174 5.91 16.79 6.00
N CYS A 175 6.70 17.25 5.05
CA CYS A 175 6.78 16.65 3.72
C CYS A 175 7.38 15.24 3.82
N GLU A 176 6.69 14.24 3.31
CA GLU A 176 7.14 12.84 3.27
C GLU A 176 8.51 12.68 2.59
N ARG A 177 8.81 13.54 1.60
CA ARG A 177 10.03 13.45 0.79
C ARG A 177 11.26 14.07 1.43
N CYS A 178 11.13 15.28 1.98
CA CYS A 178 12.30 16.03 2.48
C CYS A 178 12.28 16.30 4.00
N GLY A 179 11.18 15.96 4.68
CA GLY A 179 11.02 16.20 6.12
C GLY A 179 10.85 17.67 6.52
N SER A 180 10.76 18.61 5.56
CA SER A 180 10.57 20.03 5.86
C SER A 180 9.12 20.32 6.28
N PRO A 181 8.90 21.37 7.11
CA PRO A 181 7.57 21.79 7.50
C PRO A 181 6.67 22.10 6.30
N VAL A 182 5.41 21.70 6.41
CA VAL A 182 4.36 22.00 5.44
C VAL A 182 3.47 23.11 5.99
N VAL A 183 3.19 24.12 5.16
CA VAL A 183 2.33 25.26 5.49
C VAL A 183 1.15 25.31 4.52
N GLN A 184 0.06 25.99 4.92
CA GLN A 184 -1.02 26.29 3.99
C GLN A 184 -0.64 27.49 3.11
N LYS A 185 -0.79 27.33 1.80
CA LYS A 185 -0.54 28.41 0.82
C LYS A 185 -1.62 28.42 -0.24
N GLU A 186 -2.18 29.58 -0.50
CA GLU A 186 -3.15 29.74 -1.59
C GLU A 186 -2.44 29.64 -2.93
N LYS A 187 -2.87 28.70 -3.76
CA LYS A 187 -2.32 28.46 -5.10
C LYS A 187 -3.39 27.98 -6.07
N SER A 188 -3.21 28.36 -7.33
CA SER A 188 -3.98 27.81 -8.43
C SER A 188 -3.44 26.43 -8.80
N GLN A 189 -4.26 25.39 -8.69
CA GLN A 189 -3.88 23.97 -8.84
C GLN A 189 -4.83 23.23 -9.76
N TRP A 190 -4.31 22.26 -10.51
CA TRP A 190 -5.13 21.21 -11.08
C TRP A 190 -5.52 20.22 -9.99
N MET A 191 -6.78 19.87 -9.98
CA MET A 191 -7.39 18.96 -9.03
C MET A 191 -8.05 17.80 -9.78
N LEU A 192 -7.96 16.59 -9.25
CA LEU A 192 -8.71 15.44 -9.76
C LEU A 192 -9.78 15.03 -8.74
N LYS A 193 -11.04 14.88 -9.21
CA LYS A 193 -12.21 14.54 -8.38
C LYS A 193 -12.22 13.06 -7.98
N ILE A 194 -11.21 12.64 -7.23
CA ILE A 194 -11.20 11.29 -6.64
C ILE A 194 -12.38 11.07 -5.68
N THR A 195 -12.91 12.14 -5.12
CA THR A 195 -14.07 12.10 -4.23
C THR A 195 -15.35 11.58 -4.92
N ASP A 196 -15.50 11.79 -6.22
CA ASP A 196 -16.63 11.25 -7.00
C ASP A 196 -16.59 9.72 -7.05
N TYR A 197 -15.44 9.11 -6.78
CA TYR A 197 -15.23 7.67 -6.72
C TYR A 197 -15.14 7.11 -5.29
N ALA A 198 -15.26 7.94 -4.26
CA ALA A 198 -15.04 7.57 -2.86
C ALA A 198 -15.86 6.35 -2.42
N GLN A 199 -17.17 6.31 -2.76
CA GLN A 199 -18.02 5.18 -2.41
C GLN A 199 -17.60 3.90 -3.13
N ARG A 200 -17.34 3.96 -4.43
CA ARG A 200 -16.91 2.80 -5.22
C ARG A 200 -15.53 2.29 -4.77
N LEU A 201 -14.64 3.19 -4.36
CA LEU A 201 -13.33 2.82 -3.80
C LEU A 201 -13.46 2.04 -2.47
N ILE A 202 -14.55 2.24 -1.73
CA ILE A 202 -14.87 1.46 -0.52
C ILE A 202 -15.55 0.13 -0.88
N ASP A 203 -16.62 0.20 -1.66
CA ASP A 203 -17.49 -0.95 -1.95
C ASP A 203 -16.73 -2.06 -2.69
N ASP A 204 -15.98 -1.70 -3.73
CA ASP A 204 -15.26 -2.66 -4.56
C ASP A 204 -14.05 -3.30 -3.84
N LEU A 205 -13.71 -2.89 -2.60
CA LEU A 205 -12.75 -3.60 -1.76
C LEU A 205 -13.26 -5.00 -1.35
N ASP A 206 -14.55 -5.22 -1.37
CA ASP A 206 -15.14 -6.53 -1.04
C ASP A 206 -14.96 -7.54 -2.18
N ASP A 207 -14.74 -7.07 -3.41
CA ASP A 207 -14.56 -7.89 -4.61
C ASP A 207 -13.11 -8.35 -4.85
N VAL A 208 -12.14 -7.93 -4.01
CA VAL A 208 -10.70 -8.20 -4.20
C VAL A 208 -10.08 -8.93 -3.02
N ASP A 209 -9.07 -9.77 -3.31
CA ASP A 209 -8.25 -10.47 -2.30
C ASP A 209 -7.07 -9.61 -1.84
N PHE A 210 -7.39 -8.49 -1.19
CA PHE A 210 -6.39 -7.65 -0.53
C PHE A 210 -6.23 -8.04 0.94
N LEU A 211 -5.03 -7.90 1.48
CA LEU A 211 -4.80 -8.05 2.92
C LEU A 211 -5.77 -7.15 3.71
N GLU A 212 -6.40 -7.70 4.75
CA GLU A 212 -7.42 -6.97 5.52
C GLU A 212 -6.90 -5.64 6.06
N LYS A 213 -5.63 -5.58 6.50
CA LYS A 213 -4.98 -4.33 6.94
C LYS A 213 -4.96 -3.24 5.85
N ILE A 214 -4.84 -3.62 4.57
CA ILE A 214 -4.90 -2.68 3.44
C ILE A 214 -6.32 -2.16 3.27
N LYS A 215 -7.32 -3.04 3.28
CA LYS A 215 -8.73 -2.67 3.16
C LYS A 215 -9.15 -1.71 4.28
N ILE A 216 -8.78 -2.02 5.52
CA ILE A 216 -9.06 -1.17 6.69
C ILE A 216 -8.41 0.21 6.54
N GLN A 217 -7.13 0.27 6.14
CA GLN A 217 -6.45 1.56 5.96
C GLN A 217 -7.09 2.41 4.88
N GLN A 218 -7.47 1.82 3.73
CA GLN A 218 -8.15 2.56 2.67
C GLN A 218 -9.53 3.04 3.11
N ARG A 219 -10.34 2.19 3.75
CA ARG A 219 -11.64 2.60 4.31
C ARG A 219 -11.51 3.75 5.30
N ASN A 220 -10.55 3.68 6.22
CA ASN A 220 -10.31 4.72 7.21
C ASN A 220 -9.81 6.03 6.57
N TRP A 221 -8.98 5.94 5.52
CA TRP A 221 -8.49 7.10 4.79
C TRP A 221 -9.60 7.80 4.02
N ILE A 222 -10.41 7.04 3.31
CA ILE A 222 -11.60 7.57 2.61
C ILE A 222 -12.59 8.13 3.63
N GLY A 223 -12.73 7.48 4.79
CA GLY A 223 -13.41 7.99 5.96
C GLY A 223 -14.89 8.30 5.71
N ARG A 224 -15.63 7.35 5.14
CA ARG A 224 -17.07 7.48 4.94
C ARG A 224 -17.80 7.66 6.28
N SER A 225 -18.64 8.65 6.36
CA SER A 225 -19.50 8.91 7.51
C SER A 225 -20.93 9.20 7.04
N GLU A 226 -21.90 8.71 7.79
CA GLU A 226 -23.32 9.03 7.60
C GLU A 226 -23.79 9.94 8.70
N GLY A 227 -24.62 10.89 8.36
CA GLY A 227 -25.18 11.86 9.30
C GLY A 227 -26.24 12.74 8.65
N ALA A 228 -26.33 13.96 9.11
CA ALA A 228 -27.20 14.98 8.55
C ALA A 228 -26.47 16.30 8.37
N GLU A 229 -26.79 17.01 7.29
CA GLU A 229 -26.59 18.44 7.19
C GLU A 229 -27.86 19.14 7.67
N LEU A 230 -27.74 20.15 8.53
CA LEU A 230 -28.86 20.93 9.01
C LEU A 230 -28.47 22.38 9.23
N ASP A 231 -29.51 23.23 9.14
CA ASP A 231 -29.38 24.69 9.25
C ASP A 231 -29.79 25.17 10.64
N PHE A 232 -28.94 25.97 11.25
CA PHE A 232 -29.25 26.78 12.41
C PHE A 232 -29.52 28.20 11.93
N SER A 233 -30.68 28.77 12.25
CA SER A 233 -30.96 30.16 11.98
C SER A 233 -30.12 31.07 12.86
N ILE A 234 -29.70 32.23 12.34
CA ILE A 234 -29.05 33.27 13.14
C ILE A 234 -30.11 34.20 13.68
N ALA A 235 -30.06 34.48 14.98
CA ALA A 235 -31.02 35.42 15.62
C ALA A 235 -30.97 36.81 14.96
N ASP A 236 -32.12 37.37 14.74
CA ASP A 236 -32.29 38.69 14.08
C ASP A 236 -31.62 38.82 12.69
N SER A 237 -31.56 37.70 11.94
CA SER A 237 -30.97 37.62 10.60
C SER A 237 -31.68 36.61 9.72
N ASP A 238 -31.66 36.85 8.40
CA ASP A 238 -32.11 35.85 7.41
C ASP A 238 -31.02 34.78 7.10
N GLU A 239 -29.82 34.97 7.68
CA GLU A 239 -28.70 34.03 7.48
C GLU A 239 -28.86 32.78 8.29
N LYS A 240 -28.27 31.71 7.75
CA LYS A 240 -28.28 30.39 8.37
C LYS A 240 -26.84 29.86 8.47
N LEU A 241 -26.57 29.14 9.52
CA LEU A 241 -25.31 28.40 9.69
C LEU A 241 -25.57 26.93 9.46
N ARG A 242 -25.07 26.41 8.34
CA ARG A 242 -25.16 24.98 7.99
C ARG A 242 -24.08 24.18 8.67
N VAL A 243 -24.44 23.08 9.31
CA VAL A 243 -23.52 22.12 9.93
C VAL A 243 -23.73 20.72 9.38
N TYR A 244 -22.65 19.92 9.43
CA TYR A 244 -22.73 18.48 9.26
C TYR A 244 -22.45 17.79 10.59
N THR A 245 -23.26 16.80 10.95
CA THR A 245 -23.04 15.98 12.15
C THR A 245 -23.33 14.51 11.89
N THR A 246 -22.50 13.64 12.44
CA THR A 246 -22.74 12.18 12.47
C THR A 246 -23.65 11.77 13.64
N ARG A 247 -23.93 12.72 14.54
CA ARG A 247 -24.76 12.51 15.73
C ARG A 247 -25.93 13.50 15.78
N PRO A 248 -26.81 13.52 14.77
CA PRO A 248 -27.98 14.39 14.77
C PRO A 248 -28.90 14.13 15.98
N ASP A 249 -28.91 12.90 16.51
CA ASP A 249 -29.63 12.48 17.72
C ASP A 249 -29.29 13.31 18.97
N THR A 250 -28.10 13.94 19.02
CA THR A 250 -27.66 14.75 20.17
C THR A 250 -27.98 16.25 20.03
N LEU A 251 -28.76 16.64 19.01
CA LEU A 251 -29.06 18.05 18.71
C LEU A 251 -29.68 18.80 19.91
N PHE A 252 -30.45 18.15 20.77
CA PHE A 252 -31.01 18.75 22.00
C PHE A 252 -29.94 19.17 23.01
N GLY A 253 -28.73 18.56 22.94
CA GLY A 253 -27.55 18.85 23.75
C GLY A 253 -26.58 19.86 23.15
N ALA A 254 -26.92 20.42 21.99
CA ALA A 254 -26.06 21.41 21.36
C ALA A 254 -26.24 22.77 22.07
N THR A 255 -25.20 23.21 22.78
CA THR A 255 -25.22 24.40 23.65
C THR A 255 -24.45 25.58 23.09
N TYR A 256 -23.63 25.37 22.08
CA TYR A 256 -22.94 26.41 21.31
C TYR A 256 -22.58 25.92 19.89
N MET A 257 -22.19 26.88 19.03
CA MET A 257 -21.71 26.60 17.68
C MET A 257 -20.26 27.01 17.60
N VAL A 258 -19.49 26.32 16.72
CA VAL A 258 -18.13 26.72 16.41
C VAL A 258 -17.97 26.78 14.91
N VAL A 259 -17.35 27.87 14.43
CA VAL A 259 -16.99 28.05 13.03
C VAL A 259 -15.48 28.11 12.86
N ALA A 260 -15.03 27.66 11.69
CA ALA A 260 -13.63 27.81 11.29
C ALA A 260 -13.24 29.29 11.21
N PRO A 261 -11.99 29.66 11.47
CA PRO A 261 -11.52 31.06 11.34
C PRO A 261 -11.79 31.65 9.94
N GLU A 262 -11.75 30.82 8.90
CA GLU A 262 -11.97 31.19 7.50
C GLU A 262 -13.44 31.22 7.08
N HIS A 263 -14.38 30.93 7.98
CA HIS A 263 -15.79 30.79 7.62
C HIS A 263 -16.41 32.11 7.14
N HIS A 264 -17.08 32.07 5.99
CA HIS A 264 -17.64 33.24 5.30
C HIS A 264 -18.70 34.00 6.10
N ILE A 265 -19.34 33.38 7.11
CA ILE A 265 -20.37 34.00 7.94
C ILE A 265 -19.83 35.21 8.70
N ILE A 266 -18.53 35.21 9.06
CA ILE A 266 -17.87 36.29 9.78
C ILE A 266 -17.87 37.60 8.93
N GLU A 267 -17.51 37.46 7.65
CA GLU A 267 -17.48 38.61 6.74
C GLU A 267 -18.92 39.05 6.38
N LYS A 268 -19.82 38.09 6.22
CA LYS A 268 -21.22 38.33 5.85
C LYS A 268 -22.00 39.07 6.91
N LEU A 269 -21.70 38.81 8.18
CA LEU A 269 -22.36 39.47 9.34
C LEU A 269 -21.47 40.46 10.09
N LYS A 270 -20.38 40.93 9.50
CA LYS A 270 -19.41 41.87 10.14
C LYS A 270 -20.03 43.10 10.77
N ASP A 271 -21.11 43.63 10.18
CA ASP A 271 -21.76 44.85 10.69
C ASP A 271 -22.58 44.60 11.97
N LYS A 272 -22.90 43.33 12.30
CA LYS A 272 -23.56 42.91 13.54
C LYS A 272 -22.58 42.47 14.62
N ILE A 273 -21.33 42.18 14.24
CA ILE A 273 -20.29 41.66 15.15
C ILE A 273 -19.65 42.83 15.90
N THR A 274 -19.69 42.79 17.23
CA THR A 274 -19.20 43.86 18.06
C THR A 274 -17.72 43.78 18.43
N ASN A 275 -17.09 42.59 18.26
CA ASN A 275 -15.68 42.36 18.58
C ASN A 275 -14.87 41.90 17.35
N LEU A 276 -15.13 42.45 16.18
CA LEU A 276 -14.54 42.05 14.91
C LEU A 276 -13.00 42.08 14.91
N ASP A 277 -12.39 43.05 15.59
CA ASP A 277 -10.93 43.17 15.67
C ASP A 277 -10.27 42.01 16.42
N GLU A 278 -10.92 41.54 17.50
CA GLU A 278 -10.46 40.36 18.26
C GLU A 278 -10.52 39.09 17.38
N ILE A 279 -11.60 38.93 16.59
CA ILE A 279 -11.76 37.81 15.65
C ILE A 279 -10.70 37.86 14.55
N LYS A 280 -10.43 39.03 13.97
CA LYS A 280 -9.38 39.20 12.95
C LYS A 280 -7.99 38.87 13.48
N ALA A 281 -7.68 39.28 14.72
CA ALA A 281 -6.42 38.89 15.36
C ALA A 281 -6.32 37.38 15.52
N TYR A 282 -7.41 36.71 15.92
CA TYR A 282 -7.46 35.22 16.02
C TYR A 282 -7.33 34.54 14.67
N GLN A 283 -8.01 35.05 13.62
CA GLN A 283 -7.89 34.55 12.24
C GLN A 283 -6.43 34.59 11.75
N THR A 284 -5.74 35.71 12.01
CA THR A 284 -4.31 35.89 11.67
C THR A 284 -3.44 34.87 12.39
N ALA A 285 -3.65 34.66 13.69
CA ALA A 285 -2.91 33.68 14.46
C ALA A 285 -3.18 32.23 14.00
N ALA A 286 -4.43 31.90 13.66
CA ALA A 286 -4.82 30.59 13.16
C ALA A 286 -4.25 30.28 11.76
N SER A 287 -4.13 31.32 10.89
CA SER A 287 -3.59 31.13 9.52
C SER A 287 -2.11 30.73 9.48
N LEU A 288 -1.39 30.94 10.59
CA LEU A 288 0.01 30.52 10.73
C LEU A 288 0.16 29.03 11.10
N LYS A 289 -0.93 28.35 11.45
CA LYS A 289 -0.93 26.93 11.86
C LYS A 289 -1.34 26.03 10.70
N SER A 290 -0.69 24.88 10.56
CA SER A 290 -1.10 23.82 9.65
C SER A 290 -2.39 23.12 10.14
N ASP A 291 -3.13 22.45 9.23
CA ASP A 291 -4.30 21.67 9.60
C ASP A 291 -3.98 20.57 10.64
N PHE A 292 -2.74 20.02 10.57
CA PHE A 292 -2.26 19.05 11.54
C PHE A 292 -2.09 19.66 12.95
N GLU A 293 -1.46 20.83 13.06
CA GLU A 293 -1.29 21.53 14.32
C GLU A 293 -2.63 21.96 14.92
N ARG A 294 -3.61 22.28 14.07
CA ARG A 294 -4.97 22.65 14.47
C ARG A 294 -5.78 21.45 14.96
N SER A 295 -5.59 20.26 14.40
CA SER A 295 -6.39 19.06 14.69
C SER A 295 -5.80 18.14 15.75
N GLU A 296 -4.48 17.87 15.72
CA GLU A 296 -3.85 16.80 16.51
C GLU A 296 -3.07 17.33 17.73
N LEU A 297 -2.38 18.45 17.60
CA LEU A 297 -1.47 18.93 18.65
C LEU A 297 -2.13 19.83 19.69
N ASN A 298 -3.35 20.28 19.45
CA ASN A 298 -4.00 21.30 20.31
C ASN A 298 -4.66 20.67 21.55
N LYS A 299 -3.85 20.39 22.59
CA LYS A 299 -4.34 20.06 23.91
C LYS A 299 -5.00 21.26 24.58
N ASP A 300 -4.55 22.48 24.29
CA ASP A 300 -5.11 23.75 24.78
C ASP A 300 -6.11 24.32 23.77
N LYS A 301 -7.39 24.15 24.04
CA LYS A 301 -8.45 24.74 23.21
C LYS A 301 -8.40 26.26 23.24
N THR A 302 -8.36 26.87 22.08
CA THR A 302 -8.42 28.33 21.91
C THR A 302 -9.65 28.73 21.10
N GLY A 303 -10.18 29.89 21.30
CA GLY A 303 -11.32 30.39 20.56
C GLY A 303 -11.71 31.79 21.01
N VAL A 304 -12.53 32.47 20.18
CA VAL A 304 -13.11 33.79 20.43
C VAL A 304 -14.60 33.70 20.18
N GLU A 305 -15.41 34.16 21.12
CA GLU A 305 -16.86 34.30 20.95
C GLU A 305 -17.16 35.35 19.88
N ILE A 306 -18.09 35.10 18.99
CA ILE A 306 -18.60 36.12 18.05
C ILE A 306 -19.71 36.87 18.74
N LYS A 307 -19.38 38.04 19.32
CA LYS A 307 -20.36 38.83 20.04
C LYS A 307 -21.27 39.61 19.10
N GLY A 308 -22.56 39.65 19.39
CA GLY A 308 -23.56 40.37 18.62
C GLY A 308 -24.40 39.48 17.68
N ILE A 309 -24.04 38.19 17.57
CA ILE A 309 -24.85 37.22 16.85
C ILE A 309 -24.92 35.90 17.65
N ASN A 310 -26.12 35.28 17.65
CA ASN A 310 -26.36 33.97 18.22
C ASN A 310 -27.01 33.04 17.18
N ALA A 311 -26.83 31.75 17.32
CA ALA A 311 -27.55 30.74 16.54
C ALA A 311 -28.78 30.28 17.35
N ILE A 312 -29.81 29.87 16.65
CA ILE A 312 -31.03 29.29 17.27
C ILE A 312 -30.95 27.77 17.08
N ASN A 313 -30.89 27.03 18.19
CA ASN A 313 -30.96 25.55 18.13
C ASN A 313 -32.35 25.15 17.65
N PRO A 314 -32.49 24.47 16.49
CA PRO A 314 -33.80 24.20 15.91
C PRO A 314 -34.67 23.20 16.69
N ALA A 315 -34.06 22.36 17.57
CA ALA A 315 -34.76 21.40 18.40
C ALA A 315 -35.28 22.01 19.69
N THR A 316 -34.53 22.94 20.30
CA THR A 316 -34.90 23.56 21.60
C THR A 316 -35.50 24.95 21.48
N GLY A 317 -35.30 25.61 20.35
CA GLY A 317 -35.68 27.03 20.14
C GLY A 317 -34.82 28.02 20.93
N LYS A 318 -33.79 27.59 21.63
CA LYS A 318 -32.92 28.44 22.43
C LYS A 318 -31.84 29.10 21.56
N GLU A 319 -31.53 30.33 21.88
CA GLU A 319 -30.33 30.99 21.37
C GLU A 319 -29.08 30.42 22.04
N ILE A 320 -28.06 30.12 21.22
CA ILE A 320 -26.78 29.60 21.64
C ILE A 320 -25.63 30.44 21.04
N PRO A 321 -24.53 30.65 21.76
CA PRO A 321 -23.42 31.46 21.27
C PRO A 321 -22.68 30.79 20.11
N ILE A 322 -22.06 31.62 19.26
CA ILE A 322 -21.21 31.19 18.15
C ILE A 322 -19.78 31.56 18.47
N TRP A 323 -18.88 30.64 18.33
CA TRP A 323 -17.44 30.80 18.56
C TRP A 323 -16.64 30.60 17.29
N VAL A 324 -15.50 31.27 17.17
CA VAL A 324 -14.46 30.99 16.18
C VAL A 324 -13.39 30.18 16.88
N SER A 325 -13.02 29.03 16.31
CA SER A 325 -11.92 28.23 16.85
C SER A 325 -11.17 27.48 15.76
N ASP A 326 -9.87 27.36 15.95
CA ASP A 326 -8.96 26.76 14.99
C ASP A 326 -9.05 25.22 14.93
N TYR A 327 -9.72 24.55 15.89
CA TYR A 327 -9.94 23.11 15.81
C TYR A 327 -11.04 22.71 14.81
N VAL A 328 -11.82 23.68 14.31
CA VAL A 328 -12.75 23.47 13.20
C VAL A 328 -12.06 23.86 11.89
N LEU A 329 -12.04 22.97 10.94
CA LEU A 329 -11.40 23.18 9.65
C LEU A 329 -12.42 23.56 8.58
N ILE A 330 -12.16 24.63 7.82
CA ILE A 330 -13.02 25.04 6.71
C ILE A 330 -13.08 23.99 5.60
N THR A 331 -12.07 23.17 5.52
CA THR A 331 -11.91 22.11 4.52
C THR A 331 -12.66 20.82 4.85
N TYR A 332 -13.28 20.73 6.03
CA TYR A 332 -14.06 19.54 6.45
C TYR A 332 -15.52 19.90 6.72
N GLY A 333 -16.44 19.19 6.05
CA GLY A 333 -17.86 19.44 6.15
C GLY A 333 -18.25 20.83 5.65
N THR A 334 -18.92 21.59 6.48
CA THR A 334 -19.39 22.96 6.18
C THR A 334 -18.48 24.04 6.77
N GLY A 335 -17.41 23.68 7.44
CA GLY A 335 -16.56 24.62 8.21
C GLY A 335 -17.24 25.14 9.48
N ALA A 336 -18.35 24.54 9.89
CA ALA A 336 -19.09 24.86 11.10
C ALA A 336 -19.56 23.58 11.79
N ILE A 337 -19.61 23.56 13.11
CA ILE A 337 -20.11 22.44 13.90
C ILE A 337 -21.12 22.91 14.96
N MET A 338 -22.08 22.07 15.27
CA MET A 338 -22.81 22.15 16.54
C MET A 338 -21.98 21.45 17.61
N ALA A 339 -21.77 22.07 18.74
CA ALA A 339 -21.00 21.50 19.84
C ALA A 339 -21.91 20.89 20.91
N VAL A 340 -21.60 19.64 21.25
CA VAL A 340 -22.36 18.84 22.22
C VAL A 340 -21.43 18.40 23.35
N PRO A 341 -21.11 19.28 24.31
CA PRO A 341 -20.06 19.07 25.28
C PRO A 341 -20.30 17.88 26.23
N ALA A 342 -21.54 17.50 26.47
CA ALA A 342 -21.82 16.31 27.27
C ALA A 342 -21.37 15.00 26.63
N HIS A 343 -21.22 14.96 25.29
CA HIS A 343 -21.01 13.72 24.51
C HIS A 343 -19.86 13.76 23.48
N ASP A 344 -19.05 14.81 23.46
CA ASP A 344 -17.82 14.94 22.69
C ASP A 344 -16.69 15.51 23.57
N GLU A 345 -15.57 14.80 23.65
CA GLU A 345 -14.43 15.18 24.51
C GLU A 345 -13.81 16.53 24.13
N ARG A 346 -13.78 16.87 22.85
CA ARG A 346 -13.23 18.15 22.37
C ARG A 346 -14.13 19.31 22.74
N ASP A 347 -15.45 19.12 22.57
CA ASP A 347 -16.45 20.10 22.95
C ASP A 347 -16.53 20.28 24.47
N TYR A 348 -16.37 19.16 25.24
CA TYR A 348 -16.30 19.20 26.69
C TYR A 348 -15.12 20.02 27.19
N ALA A 349 -13.94 19.77 26.63
CA ALA A 349 -12.73 20.52 27.01
C ALA A 349 -12.88 22.01 26.70
N PHE A 350 -13.49 22.36 25.56
CA PHE A 350 -13.77 23.73 25.17
C PHE A 350 -14.80 24.38 26.09
N ALA A 351 -15.94 23.73 26.32
CA ALA A 351 -17.00 24.23 27.19
C ALA A 351 -16.52 24.43 28.62
N THR A 352 -15.76 23.50 29.17
CA THR A 352 -15.16 23.62 30.51
C THR A 352 -14.22 24.81 30.60
N LYS A 353 -13.37 25.03 29.58
CA LYS A 353 -12.44 26.17 29.58
C LYS A 353 -13.13 27.50 29.52
N PHE A 354 -14.19 27.62 28.74
CA PHE A 354 -14.90 28.88 28.50
C PHE A 354 -16.18 29.08 29.34
N GLY A 355 -16.49 28.09 30.23
CA GLY A 355 -17.65 28.20 31.14
C GLY A 355 -18.99 28.08 30.43
N LEU A 356 -19.09 27.28 29.36
CA LEU A 356 -20.29 27.07 28.57
C LEU A 356 -21.15 25.93 29.14
N ASP A 357 -22.44 25.95 28.88
CA ASP A 357 -23.41 24.97 29.39
C ASP A 357 -23.10 23.55 28.85
N ILE A 358 -23.22 22.54 29.73
CA ILE A 358 -23.07 21.12 29.44
C ILE A 358 -24.39 20.42 29.76
N VAL A 359 -25.11 20.01 28.71
CA VAL A 359 -26.45 19.39 28.84
C VAL A 359 -26.38 17.90 28.41
N PRO A 360 -26.55 16.95 29.35
CA PRO A 360 -26.58 15.52 29.00
C PRO A 360 -27.88 15.16 28.27
N VAL A 361 -27.75 14.46 27.15
CA VAL A 361 -28.87 13.98 26.32
C VAL A 361 -28.82 12.47 26.09
N ILE A 362 -27.83 11.80 26.63
CA ILE A 362 -27.70 10.33 26.66
C ILE A 362 -27.46 9.93 28.12
N GLU A 363 -28.21 8.95 28.61
CA GLU A 363 -28.05 8.39 29.95
C GLU A 363 -26.74 7.62 30.08
N GLY A 364 -25.96 7.93 31.10
CA GLY A 364 -24.70 7.28 31.43
C GLY A 364 -23.59 8.28 31.72
N GLY A 365 -22.55 7.80 32.43
CA GLY A 365 -21.39 8.60 32.81
C GLY A 365 -21.70 9.72 33.81
N ASP A 366 -20.67 10.44 34.23
CA ASP A 366 -20.72 11.62 35.08
C ASP A 366 -20.19 12.83 34.30
N VAL A 367 -21.11 13.49 33.59
CA VAL A 367 -20.77 14.66 32.74
C VAL A 367 -20.27 15.90 33.53
N SER A 368 -20.30 15.84 34.87
CA SER A 368 -19.64 16.86 35.71
C SER A 368 -18.11 16.70 35.74
N LYS A 369 -17.57 15.56 35.32
CA LYS A 369 -16.14 15.23 35.32
C LYS A 369 -15.55 15.09 33.95
N GLU A 370 -16.29 14.46 33.03
CA GLU A 370 -15.81 14.17 31.66
C GLU A 370 -17.01 13.99 30.72
N ALA A 371 -16.73 14.10 29.39
CA ALA A 371 -17.72 13.79 28.38
C ALA A 371 -18.08 12.29 28.39
N TYR A 372 -19.35 11.99 28.20
CA TYR A 372 -19.80 10.61 28.01
C TYR A 372 -20.04 10.29 26.54
N SER A 373 -19.11 9.62 25.91
CA SER A 373 -19.17 9.21 24.47
C SER A 373 -19.75 7.82 24.25
N GLY A 374 -20.16 7.13 25.35
CA GLY A 374 -20.74 5.79 25.30
C GLY A 374 -22.17 5.72 24.75
N ASP A 375 -22.68 4.51 24.60
CA ASP A 375 -24.06 4.27 24.21
C ASP A 375 -24.99 4.28 25.43
N GLY A 376 -26.19 4.76 25.26
CA GLY A 376 -27.23 4.86 26.28
C GLY A 376 -28.57 5.24 25.68
N VAL A 377 -29.62 5.29 26.50
CA VAL A 377 -30.93 5.80 26.07
C VAL A 377 -30.94 7.33 26.09
N HIS A 378 -31.70 7.93 25.18
CA HIS A 378 -31.82 9.38 25.08
C HIS A 378 -32.66 9.92 26.25
N ILE A 379 -32.17 11.02 26.84
CA ILE A 379 -32.80 11.79 27.91
C ILE A 379 -32.76 13.28 27.50
N ASN A 380 -33.60 14.13 28.14
CA ASN A 380 -33.64 15.57 27.88
C ASN A 380 -33.76 15.93 26.35
N SER A 381 -34.38 15.07 25.58
CA SER A 381 -34.39 15.09 24.12
C SER A 381 -35.81 14.96 23.51
N ASP A 382 -36.83 15.39 24.26
CA ASP A 382 -38.24 15.44 23.89
C ASP A 382 -38.71 14.12 23.24
N PHE A 383 -39.03 14.12 21.93
CA PHE A 383 -39.54 12.98 21.19
C PHE A 383 -38.51 11.84 20.99
N LEU A 384 -37.26 12.03 21.38
CA LEU A 384 -36.20 10.99 21.34
C LEU A 384 -36.03 10.28 22.69
N ASN A 385 -36.63 10.81 23.76
CA ASN A 385 -36.45 10.22 25.11
C ASN A 385 -36.81 8.74 25.16
N GLY A 386 -35.91 7.94 25.76
CA GLY A 386 -36.06 6.50 25.86
C GLY A 386 -35.61 5.70 24.63
N MET A 387 -35.22 6.36 23.52
CA MET A 387 -34.74 5.69 22.33
C MET A 387 -33.24 5.31 22.44
N ASN A 388 -32.87 4.20 21.81
CA ASN A 388 -31.47 3.88 21.58
C ASN A 388 -30.89 4.77 20.49
N LYS A 389 -29.54 4.74 20.30
CA LYS A 389 -28.81 5.58 19.36
C LYS A 389 -29.28 5.45 17.91
N GLN A 390 -29.50 4.21 17.42
CA GLN A 390 -29.87 3.99 16.02
C GLN A 390 -31.26 4.53 15.69
N ASP A 391 -32.23 4.25 16.53
CA ASP A 391 -33.60 4.71 16.37
C ASP A 391 -33.68 6.24 16.50
N ALA A 392 -32.93 6.81 17.44
CA ALA A 392 -32.86 8.25 17.64
C ALA A 392 -32.24 8.98 16.44
N ILE A 393 -31.15 8.48 15.87
CA ILE A 393 -30.55 9.04 14.65
C ILE A 393 -31.57 9.01 13.49
N ALA A 394 -32.18 7.85 13.25
CA ALA A 394 -33.18 7.71 12.17
C ALA A 394 -34.37 8.66 12.36
N LYS A 395 -34.88 8.74 13.58
CA LYS A 395 -36.02 9.61 13.94
C LYS A 395 -35.66 11.10 13.79
N MET A 396 -34.46 11.48 14.24
CA MET A 396 -33.99 12.87 14.11
C MET A 396 -33.78 13.27 12.66
N ILE A 397 -33.20 12.41 11.83
CA ILE A 397 -33.04 12.68 10.40
C ILE A 397 -34.40 12.90 9.75
N SER A 398 -35.39 12.03 10.01
CA SER A 398 -36.74 12.21 9.50
C SER A 398 -37.36 13.55 9.94
N TRP A 399 -37.18 13.93 11.22
CA TRP A 399 -37.65 15.19 11.75
C TRP A 399 -36.98 16.41 11.10
N ILE A 400 -35.65 16.35 10.85
CA ILE A 400 -34.90 17.40 10.16
C ILE A 400 -35.45 17.62 8.74
N GLU A 401 -35.72 16.52 8.00
CA GLU A 401 -36.25 16.55 6.65
C GLU A 401 -37.68 17.03 6.62
N GLU A 402 -38.54 16.58 7.53
CA GLU A 402 -39.93 17.04 7.67
C GLU A 402 -40.03 18.56 7.98
N LYS A 403 -39.11 19.08 8.79
CA LYS A 403 -39.00 20.50 9.07
C LYS A 403 -38.42 21.33 7.94
N GLY A 404 -37.86 20.72 6.92
CA GLY A 404 -37.17 21.37 5.80
C GLY A 404 -35.95 22.16 6.21
N ILE A 405 -35.30 21.77 7.32
CA ILE A 405 -34.09 22.43 7.85
C ILE A 405 -32.78 21.69 7.51
N GLY A 406 -32.88 20.55 6.82
CA GLY A 406 -31.71 19.76 6.43
C GLY A 406 -32.07 18.45 5.76
N THR A 407 -31.06 17.62 5.54
CA THR A 407 -31.20 16.33 4.85
C THR A 407 -30.19 15.31 5.37
N LYS A 408 -30.51 14.02 5.20
CA LYS A 408 -29.52 12.97 5.36
C LYS A 408 -28.31 13.21 4.43
N LYS A 409 -27.11 13.01 4.91
CA LYS A 409 -25.89 13.21 4.14
C LYS A 409 -24.85 12.13 4.42
N VAL A 410 -24.24 11.63 3.35
CA VAL A 410 -23.00 10.86 3.41
C VAL A 410 -21.86 11.80 3.11
N ASN A 411 -20.83 11.79 3.94
CA ASN A 411 -19.63 12.61 3.79
C ASN A 411 -18.38 11.73 3.82
N TYR A 412 -17.28 12.24 3.27
CA TYR A 412 -16.00 11.55 3.19
C TYR A 412 -14.89 12.46 3.73
N LYS A 413 -13.89 11.88 4.41
CA LYS A 413 -12.66 12.60 4.78
C LYS A 413 -11.76 12.82 3.57
N LEU A 414 -11.82 11.91 2.60
CA LEU A 414 -11.08 11.99 1.35
C LEU A 414 -11.35 13.34 0.67
N ARG A 415 -10.32 13.97 0.16
CA ARG A 415 -10.38 15.22 -0.60
C ARG A 415 -9.93 14.98 -2.03
N ASP A 416 -10.29 15.88 -2.93
CA ASP A 416 -9.81 15.84 -4.29
C ASP A 416 -8.29 15.89 -4.35
N TRP A 417 -7.74 15.16 -5.28
CA TRP A 417 -6.30 15.00 -5.41
C TRP A 417 -5.67 16.27 -5.99
N VAL A 418 -4.78 16.91 -5.21
CA VAL A 418 -3.97 18.07 -5.67
C VAL A 418 -2.95 17.53 -6.67
N PHE A 419 -3.15 17.87 -7.95
CA PHE A 419 -2.45 17.20 -9.05
C PHE A 419 -1.29 18.00 -9.64
N SER A 420 -1.31 19.31 -9.59
CA SER A 420 -0.21 20.17 -10.08
C SER A 420 1.05 20.11 -9.23
N ARG A 421 2.21 20.14 -9.88
CA ARG A 421 3.52 20.31 -9.23
C ARG A 421 4.28 21.44 -9.92
N GLN A 422 4.78 22.38 -9.11
CA GLN A 422 5.59 23.53 -9.54
C GLN A 422 7.06 23.10 -9.67
N ARG A 423 7.27 22.03 -10.45
CA ARG A 423 8.58 21.42 -10.64
C ARG A 423 8.80 21.10 -12.12
N TYR A 424 10.07 21.02 -12.53
CA TYR A 424 10.43 20.74 -13.91
C TYR A 424 10.34 19.25 -14.27
N TRP A 425 10.90 18.37 -13.42
CA TRP A 425 11.04 16.94 -13.73
C TRP A 425 9.75 16.17 -13.45
N GLY A 426 8.85 16.24 -14.40
CA GLY A 426 7.52 15.60 -14.37
C GLY A 426 6.87 15.65 -15.75
N GLU A 427 5.79 14.88 -15.95
CA GLU A 427 5.01 14.92 -17.17
C GLU A 427 4.36 16.31 -17.32
N PRO A 428 4.55 17.00 -18.47
CA PRO A 428 3.85 18.25 -18.73
C PRO A 428 2.33 18.05 -18.74
N ILE A 429 1.61 18.93 -18.08
CA ILE A 429 0.13 18.91 -18.11
C ILE A 429 -0.31 19.44 -19.49
N PRO A 430 -1.05 18.63 -20.28
CA PRO A 430 -1.34 18.97 -21.68
C PRO A 430 -2.51 19.94 -21.82
N MET A 431 -2.40 21.11 -21.18
CA MET A 431 -3.43 22.13 -21.19
C MET A 431 -2.88 23.48 -21.65
N ILE A 432 -3.75 24.23 -22.30
CA ILE A 432 -3.44 25.55 -22.87
C ILE A 432 -4.47 26.55 -22.32
N HIS A 433 -4.01 27.67 -21.79
CA HIS A 433 -4.86 28.77 -21.35
C HIS A 433 -4.97 29.83 -22.45
N CYS A 434 -6.18 30.18 -22.81
CA CYS A 434 -6.51 31.24 -23.75
C CYS A 434 -7.47 32.22 -23.07
N ASP A 435 -7.20 33.52 -23.17
CA ASP A 435 -8.02 34.55 -22.53
C ASP A 435 -9.48 34.53 -23.03
N LYS A 436 -9.69 34.09 -24.27
CA LYS A 436 -11.02 34.00 -24.88
C LYS A 436 -11.72 32.67 -24.59
N CYS A 437 -10.99 31.54 -24.60
CA CYS A 437 -11.55 30.19 -24.52
C CYS A 437 -11.40 29.53 -23.15
N GLY A 438 -10.63 30.13 -22.23
CA GLY A 438 -10.25 29.53 -20.97
C GLY A 438 -9.24 28.40 -21.16
N TRP A 439 -9.29 27.40 -20.28
CA TRP A 439 -8.45 26.22 -20.39
C TRP A 439 -8.96 25.28 -21.48
N VAL A 440 -8.10 24.92 -22.41
CA VAL A 440 -8.37 23.98 -23.51
C VAL A 440 -7.28 22.91 -23.56
N PRO A 441 -7.61 21.63 -23.84
CA PRO A 441 -6.59 20.59 -23.94
C PRO A 441 -5.76 20.73 -25.21
N VAL A 442 -4.51 20.28 -25.15
CA VAL A 442 -3.70 20.03 -26.34
C VAL A 442 -4.44 18.99 -27.20
N PRO A 443 -4.55 19.17 -28.52
CA PRO A 443 -5.13 18.17 -29.42
C PRO A 443 -4.45 16.81 -29.27
N GLU A 444 -5.25 15.73 -29.21
CA GLU A 444 -4.72 14.38 -28.93
C GLU A 444 -3.71 13.88 -29.98
N ASP A 445 -3.86 14.33 -31.24
CA ASP A 445 -2.95 14.04 -32.33
C ASP A 445 -1.60 14.78 -32.25
N GLN A 446 -1.49 15.76 -31.33
CA GLN A 446 -0.26 16.49 -31.04
C GLN A 446 0.45 15.97 -29.78
N LEU A 447 -0.07 14.92 -29.16
CA LEU A 447 0.62 14.27 -28.04
C LEU A 447 1.76 13.36 -28.53
N PRO A 448 2.87 13.26 -27.82
CA PRO A 448 3.14 13.86 -26.51
C PRO A 448 3.49 15.34 -26.57
N LEU A 449 2.97 16.14 -25.61
CA LEU A 449 3.55 17.44 -25.29
C LEU A 449 4.88 17.19 -24.58
N VAL A 450 5.98 17.32 -25.33
CA VAL A 450 7.31 16.95 -24.82
C VAL A 450 7.83 17.97 -23.81
N LEU A 451 8.39 17.46 -22.70
CA LEU A 451 9.11 18.27 -21.72
C LEU A 451 10.33 18.92 -22.39
N PRO A 452 10.46 20.27 -22.41
CA PRO A 452 11.59 20.92 -23.06
C PRO A 452 12.89 20.67 -22.27
N ASP A 453 13.99 20.55 -23.00
CA ASP A 453 15.32 20.43 -22.40
C ASP A 453 15.81 21.82 -21.97
N VAL A 454 15.77 22.12 -20.68
CA VAL A 454 16.09 23.44 -20.13
C VAL A 454 17.29 23.36 -19.19
N LYS A 455 18.13 24.38 -19.18
CA LYS A 455 19.31 24.48 -18.31
C LYS A 455 18.97 24.99 -16.91
N ASP A 456 18.03 25.97 -16.82
CA ASP A 456 17.53 26.50 -15.54
C ASP A 456 16.20 25.84 -15.18
N TYR A 457 16.27 24.87 -14.28
CA TYR A 457 15.13 24.10 -13.80
C TYR A 457 14.92 24.23 -12.28
N GLU A 458 15.59 25.17 -11.62
CA GLU A 458 15.37 25.42 -10.19
C GLU A 458 14.02 26.10 -9.95
N PRO A 459 13.25 25.66 -8.93
CA PRO A 459 11.97 26.27 -8.60
C PRO A 459 12.18 27.71 -8.10
N GLY A 460 11.22 28.60 -8.41
CA GLY A 460 11.19 29.96 -7.91
C GLY A 460 11.08 30.00 -6.37
N GLU A 461 11.48 31.09 -5.75
CA GLU A 461 11.44 31.24 -4.27
C GLU A 461 10.03 31.12 -3.69
N ASN A 462 9.02 31.57 -4.42
CA ASN A 462 7.61 31.46 -4.04
C ASN A 462 6.94 30.17 -4.57
N GLY A 463 7.72 29.24 -5.14
CA GLY A 463 7.24 28.02 -5.77
C GLY A 463 6.56 28.27 -7.11
N GLU A 464 7.10 29.18 -7.92
CA GLU A 464 6.76 29.29 -9.34
C GLU A 464 7.41 28.14 -10.11
N SER A 465 6.67 27.61 -11.10
CA SER A 465 7.20 26.56 -11.95
C SER A 465 8.42 27.03 -12.75
N PRO A 466 9.51 26.26 -12.80
CA PRO A 466 10.66 26.57 -13.66
C PRO A 466 10.30 26.77 -15.12
N LEU A 467 9.34 26.01 -15.64
CA LEU A 467 8.89 26.11 -17.03
C LEU A 467 8.29 27.49 -17.38
N ALA A 468 7.77 28.24 -16.41
CA ALA A 468 7.20 29.56 -16.62
C ALA A 468 8.23 30.57 -17.14
N LYS A 469 9.52 30.34 -16.87
CA LYS A 469 10.62 31.18 -17.36
C LYS A 469 10.93 30.97 -18.85
N HIS A 470 10.47 29.88 -19.46
CA HIS A 470 10.80 29.47 -20.83
C HIS A 470 9.71 29.90 -21.80
N THR A 471 9.70 31.19 -22.16
CA THR A 471 8.66 31.83 -22.98
C THR A 471 8.50 31.22 -24.37
N GLU A 472 9.58 30.73 -24.97
CA GLU A 472 9.54 30.05 -26.29
C GLU A 472 8.71 28.75 -26.24
N TRP A 473 8.75 28.03 -25.10
CA TRP A 473 7.93 26.84 -24.92
C TRP A 473 6.53 27.17 -24.41
N THR A 474 6.38 28.16 -23.53
CA THR A 474 5.09 28.49 -22.91
C THR A 474 4.13 29.17 -23.88
N HIS A 475 4.61 30.04 -24.77
CA HIS A 475 3.75 30.72 -25.73
C HIS A 475 3.34 29.77 -26.87
N THR A 476 2.05 29.78 -27.20
CA THR A 476 1.47 28.94 -28.24
C THR A 476 0.22 29.61 -28.83
N THR A 477 -0.46 28.91 -29.71
CA THR A 477 -1.76 29.32 -30.26
C THR A 477 -2.87 28.45 -29.68
N CYS A 478 -4.00 29.05 -29.41
CA CYS A 478 -5.19 28.35 -28.95
C CYS A 478 -5.72 27.43 -30.05
N PRO A 479 -5.88 26.13 -29.81
CA PRO A 479 -6.39 25.19 -30.82
C PRO A 479 -7.87 25.40 -31.17
N HIS A 480 -8.63 26.15 -30.34
CA HIS A 480 -10.04 26.45 -30.60
C HIS A 480 -10.24 27.73 -31.44
N CYS A 481 -9.54 28.81 -31.09
CA CYS A 481 -9.81 30.09 -31.74
C CYS A 481 -8.62 30.65 -32.56
N GLY A 482 -7.45 29.99 -32.55
CA GLY A 482 -6.25 30.40 -33.26
C GLY A 482 -5.55 31.65 -32.67
N GLY A 483 -6.07 32.19 -31.55
CA GLY A 483 -5.48 33.35 -30.88
C GLY A 483 -4.27 33.00 -30.02
N PRO A 484 -3.56 34.05 -29.51
CA PRO A 484 -2.45 33.85 -28.58
C PRO A 484 -2.89 33.07 -27.33
N ALA A 485 -2.07 32.15 -26.87
CA ALA A 485 -2.34 31.34 -25.70
C ALA A 485 -1.04 30.91 -25.00
N THR A 486 -1.16 30.37 -23.79
CA THR A 486 -0.02 29.89 -23.01
C THR A 486 -0.24 28.45 -22.54
N ARG A 487 0.82 27.65 -22.63
CA ARG A 487 0.79 26.29 -22.08
C ARG A 487 0.80 26.34 -20.54
N GLU A 488 0.18 25.34 -19.94
CA GLU A 488 0.35 25.08 -18.50
C GLU A 488 1.83 24.82 -18.21
N THR A 489 2.33 25.41 -17.11
CA THR A 489 3.74 25.31 -16.73
C THR A 489 3.98 24.38 -15.56
N ASP A 490 2.93 24.00 -14.83
CA ASP A 490 3.00 22.95 -13.82
C ASP A 490 3.12 21.58 -14.48
N THR A 491 3.77 20.65 -13.78
CA THR A 491 3.86 19.25 -14.20
C THR A 491 2.96 18.34 -13.36
N MET A 492 2.73 17.13 -13.79
CA MET A 492 2.01 16.11 -13.04
C MET A 492 2.88 15.57 -11.89
N PRO A 493 2.28 15.04 -10.81
CA PRO A 493 3.03 14.33 -9.78
C PRO A 493 3.58 13.01 -10.32
N GLN A 494 4.64 12.47 -9.73
CA GLN A 494 5.16 11.14 -10.11
C GLN A 494 4.08 10.03 -10.04
N TRP A 495 3.10 10.19 -9.16
CA TRP A 495 1.96 9.29 -9.02
C TRP A 495 1.07 9.19 -10.25
N ALA A 496 1.13 10.14 -11.17
CA ALA A 496 0.40 10.10 -12.43
C ALA A 496 0.91 8.94 -13.31
N GLY A 497 2.21 8.91 -13.58
CA GLY A 497 2.83 7.83 -14.35
C GLY A 497 2.65 6.47 -13.71
N SER A 498 2.78 6.38 -12.38
CA SER A 498 2.63 5.11 -11.66
C SER A 498 1.17 4.64 -11.51
N SER A 499 0.17 5.47 -11.81
CA SER A 499 -1.24 5.10 -11.65
C SER A 499 -1.76 4.15 -12.74
N TRP A 500 -1.04 3.94 -13.83
CA TRP A 500 -1.49 3.11 -14.95
C TRP A 500 -0.43 2.20 -15.57
N TYR A 501 0.79 2.17 -15.04
CA TYR A 501 1.96 1.46 -15.59
C TYR A 501 1.71 -0.03 -15.83
N TYR A 502 0.92 -0.68 -14.98
CA TYR A 502 0.54 -2.09 -15.11
C TYR A 502 -0.26 -2.35 -16.40
N LEU A 503 -0.98 -1.37 -16.93
CA LEU A 503 -1.66 -1.47 -18.22
C LEU A 503 -0.66 -1.38 -19.37
N ARG A 504 0.35 -0.49 -19.25
CA ARG A 504 1.36 -0.33 -20.30
C ARG A 504 2.21 -1.59 -20.49
N TYR A 505 2.51 -2.31 -19.41
CA TYR A 505 3.22 -3.60 -19.51
C TYR A 505 2.50 -4.63 -20.37
N MET A 506 1.19 -4.55 -20.51
CA MET A 506 0.41 -5.49 -21.32
C MET A 506 0.70 -5.33 -22.83
N ASP A 507 1.07 -4.10 -23.26
CA ASP A 507 1.39 -3.78 -24.65
C ASP A 507 2.29 -2.53 -24.75
N PRO A 508 3.56 -2.63 -24.33
CA PRO A 508 4.41 -1.45 -24.06
C PRO A 508 4.84 -0.70 -25.33
N HIS A 509 4.78 -1.33 -26.49
CA HIS A 509 5.22 -0.75 -27.77
C HIS A 509 4.05 -0.26 -28.63
N ASN A 510 2.83 -0.22 -28.12
CA ASN A 510 1.68 0.29 -28.84
C ASN A 510 1.77 1.82 -29.00
N ASP A 511 1.74 2.29 -30.24
CA ASP A 511 1.79 3.70 -30.58
C ASP A 511 0.41 4.35 -30.82
N LYS A 512 -0.65 3.53 -30.87
CA LYS A 512 -2.03 3.93 -31.20
C LYS A 512 -2.94 4.04 -29.98
N ALA A 513 -2.61 3.31 -28.92
CA ALA A 513 -3.36 3.28 -27.66
C ALA A 513 -2.41 3.03 -26.48
N LEU A 514 -2.88 3.27 -25.25
CA LEU A 514 -2.10 2.95 -24.05
C LEU A 514 -1.73 1.46 -23.96
N ALA A 515 -2.58 0.61 -24.49
CA ALA A 515 -2.41 -0.81 -24.80
C ALA A 515 -3.55 -1.23 -25.74
N SER A 516 -3.38 -2.29 -26.53
CA SER A 516 -4.44 -2.82 -27.38
C SER A 516 -5.57 -3.41 -26.56
N LYS A 517 -6.79 -3.34 -27.09
CA LYS A 517 -7.97 -3.89 -26.43
C LYS A 517 -7.80 -5.39 -26.16
N GLU A 518 -7.27 -6.12 -27.10
CA GLU A 518 -7.02 -7.56 -27.01
C GLU A 518 -6.04 -7.88 -25.88
N SER A 519 -4.97 -7.10 -25.73
CA SER A 519 -4.00 -7.28 -24.63
C SER A 519 -4.61 -6.94 -23.29
N LEU A 520 -5.42 -5.87 -23.22
CA LEU A 520 -6.12 -5.48 -21.99
C LEU A 520 -7.14 -6.55 -21.55
N GLU A 521 -7.90 -7.11 -22.49
CA GLU A 521 -8.87 -8.19 -22.22
C GLU A 521 -8.18 -9.49 -21.79
N TYR A 522 -7.03 -9.81 -22.38
CA TYR A 522 -6.30 -11.04 -22.03
C TYR A 522 -5.61 -10.96 -20.68
N TRP A 523 -4.92 -9.85 -20.37
CA TRP A 523 -4.08 -9.73 -19.19
C TRP A 523 -4.78 -9.18 -17.94
N SER A 524 -5.89 -8.41 -18.08
CA SER A 524 -6.59 -7.83 -16.93
C SER A 524 -7.44 -8.87 -16.18
N PRO A 525 -7.60 -8.70 -14.87
CA PRO A 525 -6.81 -7.84 -13.99
C PRO A 525 -5.41 -8.42 -13.73
N VAL A 526 -4.52 -7.66 -13.09
CA VAL A 526 -3.28 -8.21 -12.50
C VAL A 526 -3.66 -9.28 -11.49
N ASP A 527 -3.11 -10.49 -11.61
CA ASP A 527 -3.51 -11.61 -10.76
C ASP A 527 -2.96 -11.48 -9.34
N TRP A 528 -1.72 -11.03 -9.20
CA TRP A 528 -1.10 -10.85 -7.87
C TRP A 528 -0.11 -9.71 -7.89
N TYR A 529 -0.35 -8.73 -7.02
CA TYR A 529 0.50 -7.57 -6.82
C TYR A 529 1.09 -7.56 -5.41
N ASN A 530 2.42 -7.43 -5.29
CA ASN A 530 3.10 -7.28 -4.01
C ASN A 530 3.86 -5.96 -3.92
N GLY A 531 3.81 -5.30 -2.76
CA GLY A 531 4.51 -4.04 -2.54
C GLY A 531 4.43 -3.54 -1.10
N GLY A 532 4.98 -2.35 -0.85
CA GLY A 532 5.05 -1.74 0.48
C GLY A 532 3.70 -1.31 1.04
N MET A 533 3.58 -1.30 2.36
CA MET A 533 2.36 -0.82 3.05
C MET A 533 2.21 0.70 2.97
N GLU A 534 3.28 1.44 2.80
CA GLU A 534 3.30 2.90 2.67
C GLU A 534 2.50 3.41 1.47
N HIS A 535 2.35 2.59 0.42
CA HIS A 535 1.60 2.94 -0.77
C HIS A 535 0.09 2.71 -0.68
N THR A 536 -0.40 2.19 0.46
CA THR A 536 -1.82 1.83 0.63
C THR A 536 -2.77 3.00 0.38
N THR A 537 -2.45 4.19 0.84
CA THR A 537 -3.25 5.42 0.71
C THR A 537 -2.70 6.39 -0.34
N LEU A 538 -1.62 6.04 -1.02
CA LEU A 538 -0.97 6.78 -2.10
C LEU A 538 -1.23 6.10 -3.44
N HIS A 539 -0.20 5.45 -3.99
CA HIS A 539 -0.23 4.78 -5.29
C HIS A 539 -1.42 3.84 -5.48
N LEU A 540 -1.74 2.97 -4.50
CA LEU A 540 -2.85 2.01 -4.64
C LEU A 540 -4.20 2.72 -4.79
N LEU A 541 -4.42 3.80 -4.03
CA LEU A 541 -5.66 4.55 -4.10
C LEU A 541 -5.81 5.27 -5.44
N TYR A 542 -4.73 5.93 -5.89
CA TYR A 542 -4.71 6.65 -7.16
C TYR A 542 -4.86 5.72 -8.37
N SER A 543 -4.16 4.58 -8.37
CA SER A 543 -4.25 3.61 -9.46
C SER A 543 -5.64 2.95 -9.54
N ARG A 544 -6.29 2.68 -8.40
CA ARG A 544 -7.67 2.20 -8.36
C ARG A 544 -8.66 3.24 -8.90
N PHE A 545 -8.47 4.51 -8.55
CA PHE A 545 -9.29 5.61 -9.09
C PHE A 545 -9.16 5.73 -10.60
N TRP A 546 -7.93 5.79 -11.13
CA TRP A 546 -7.71 5.88 -12.57
C TRP A 546 -8.23 4.68 -13.33
N HIS A 547 -8.04 3.47 -12.78
CA HIS A 547 -8.56 2.25 -13.39
C HIS A 547 -10.09 2.24 -13.49
N LYS A 548 -10.78 2.64 -12.42
CA LYS A 548 -12.25 2.76 -12.42
C LYS A 548 -12.74 3.75 -13.46
N PHE A 549 -12.08 4.89 -13.57
CA PHE A 549 -12.36 5.86 -14.60
C PHE A 549 -12.14 5.29 -16.01
N LEU A 550 -11.04 4.62 -16.25
CA LEU A 550 -10.77 3.96 -17.54
C LEU A 550 -11.76 2.84 -17.85
N CYS A 551 -12.27 2.15 -16.83
CA CYS A 551 -13.36 1.19 -16.96
C CYS A 551 -14.68 1.88 -17.37
N ASP A 552 -15.01 2.99 -16.74
CA ASP A 552 -16.24 3.74 -17.04
C ASP A 552 -16.29 4.25 -18.48
N ILE A 553 -15.14 4.65 -19.04
CA ILE A 553 -15.04 5.06 -20.45
C ILE A 553 -14.75 3.90 -21.41
N GLY A 554 -14.78 2.66 -20.95
CA GLY A 554 -14.68 1.45 -21.78
C GLY A 554 -13.28 1.10 -22.28
N VAL A 555 -12.21 1.64 -21.67
CA VAL A 555 -10.82 1.36 -22.05
C VAL A 555 -10.32 0.05 -21.47
N VAL A 556 -10.65 -0.23 -20.20
CA VAL A 556 -10.27 -1.47 -19.51
C VAL A 556 -11.50 -2.32 -19.16
N PRO A 557 -11.37 -3.67 -19.15
CA PRO A 557 -12.53 -4.55 -19.00
C PRO A 557 -12.94 -4.81 -17.54
N THR A 558 -12.14 -4.41 -16.55
CA THR A 558 -12.35 -4.74 -15.15
C THR A 558 -12.56 -3.50 -14.29
N LYS A 559 -13.30 -3.62 -13.18
CA LYS A 559 -13.54 -2.53 -12.22
C LYS A 559 -12.33 -2.25 -11.32
N GLU A 560 -11.54 -3.28 -11.07
CA GLU A 560 -10.36 -3.23 -10.22
C GLU A 560 -9.11 -3.62 -11.00
N PRO A 561 -7.98 -2.94 -10.75
CA PRO A 561 -6.73 -3.21 -11.45
C PRO A 561 -6.06 -4.51 -11.00
N TYR A 562 -6.23 -4.89 -9.72
CA TYR A 562 -5.53 -5.98 -9.06
C TYR A 562 -6.52 -6.93 -8.40
N ALA A 563 -6.39 -8.24 -8.68
CA ALA A 563 -7.22 -9.27 -8.05
C ALA A 563 -6.76 -9.56 -6.62
N LYS A 564 -5.43 -9.66 -6.42
CA LYS A 564 -4.82 -9.94 -5.12
C LYS A 564 -3.71 -8.94 -4.79
N ARG A 565 -3.69 -8.43 -3.55
CA ARG A 565 -2.63 -7.55 -3.04
C ARG A 565 -2.06 -8.06 -1.73
N THR A 566 -0.75 -8.29 -1.71
CA THR A 566 0.04 -8.64 -0.52
C THR A 566 1.10 -7.58 -0.23
N SER A 567 1.66 -7.62 0.97
CA SER A 567 2.73 -6.73 1.40
C SER A 567 3.86 -7.50 2.04
N HIS A 568 5.06 -6.94 1.93
CA HIS A 568 6.25 -7.45 2.60
C HIS A 568 6.63 -6.58 3.81
N GLY A 569 7.38 -7.18 4.74
CA GLY A 569 7.99 -6.46 5.85
C GLY A 569 9.26 -5.72 5.40
N MET A 570 9.62 -4.68 6.15
CA MET A 570 10.80 -3.87 5.89
C MET A 570 12.07 -4.59 6.33
N ILE A 571 13.15 -4.47 5.55
CA ILE A 571 14.49 -4.87 5.99
C ILE A 571 15.16 -3.68 6.67
N LEU A 572 15.58 -3.88 7.91
CA LEU A 572 16.31 -2.90 8.71
C LEU A 572 17.81 -3.11 8.57
N GLY A 573 18.58 -2.08 8.87
CA GLY A 573 20.02 -2.21 9.07
C GLY A 573 20.35 -3.17 10.20
N SER A 574 21.62 -3.59 10.31
CA SER A 574 22.09 -4.48 11.38
C SER A 574 21.91 -3.90 12.79
N ASN A 575 21.75 -2.59 12.89
CA ASN A 575 21.43 -1.86 14.12
C ASN A 575 19.93 -1.84 14.47
N GLY A 576 19.07 -2.51 13.69
CA GLY A 576 17.61 -2.55 13.90
C GLY A 576 16.87 -1.27 13.47
N GLU A 577 17.53 -0.33 12.79
CA GLU A 577 16.90 0.89 12.31
C GLU A 577 16.62 0.84 10.80
N LYS A 578 15.66 1.66 10.35
CA LYS A 578 15.38 1.82 8.91
C LYS A 578 16.65 2.23 8.18
N MET A 579 16.97 1.52 7.10
CA MET A 579 18.11 1.86 6.24
C MET A 579 17.93 3.23 5.62
N SER A 580 18.92 4.09 5.77
CA SER A 580 18.98 5.37 5.09
C SER A 580 20.43 5.76 4.77
N LYS A 581 20.61 6.50 3.67
CA LYS A 581 21.93 6.99 3.26
C LYS A 581 22.55 7.94 4.30
N SER A 582 21.73 8.75 4.96
CA SER A 582 22.16 9.67 6.01
C SER A 582 22.67 8.97 7.25
N LYS A 583 22.23 7.73 7.53
CA LYS A 583 22.68 6.89 8.65
C LYS A 583 23.86 5.99 8.30
N GLY A 584 24.23 5.89 7.03
CA GLY A 584 25.34 5.03 6.58
C GLY A 584 25.10 3.52 6.80
N ASN A 585 23.86 3.09 7.01
CA ASN A 585 23.49 1.70 7.32
C ASN A 585 22.84 0.95 6.14
N VAL A 586 22.96 1.49 4.92
CA VAL A 586 22.42 0.87 3.70
C VAL A 586 23.36 -0.26 3.26
N VAL A 587 22.80 -1.43 2.99
CA VAL A 587 23.51 -2.57 2.41
C VAL A 587 23.23 -2.60 0.90
N ASN A 588 24.32 -2.59 0.10
CA ASN A 588 24.24 -2.66 -1.36
C ASN A 588 24.14 -4.13 -1.81
N PRO A 589 23.13 -4.49 -2.62
CA PRO A 589 23.03 -5.85 -3.16
C PRO A 589 24.27 -6.28 -3.97
N ASP A 590 24.97 -5.36 -4.65
CA ASP A 590 26.18 -5.69 -5.41
C ASP A 590 27.27 -6.29 -4.51
N ASP A 591 27.47 -5.75 -3.30
CA ASP A 591 28.46 -6.25 -2.37
C ASP A 591 28.12 -7.68 -1.95
N VAL A 592 26.85 -7.94 -1.68
CA VAL A 592 26.34 -9.26 -1.29
C VAL A 592 26.48 -10.29 -2.43
N VAL A 593 26.08 -9.90 -3.65
CA VAL A 593 26.20 -10.78 -4.83
C VAL A 593 27.67 -11.07 -5.15
N ASN A 594 28.54 -10.09 -5.03
CA ASN A 594 29.97 -10.27 -5.26
C ASN A 594 30.64 -11.18 -4.22
N GLU A 595 30.20 -11.13 -2.95
CA GLU A 595 30.79 -11.90 -1.85
C GLU A 595 30.20 -13.31 -1.72
N TYR A 596 28.87 -13.46 -1.94
CA TYR A 596 28.13 -14.70 -1.66
C TYR A 596 27.38 -15.29 -2.85
N GLY A 597 27.18 -14.54 -3.94
CA GLY A 597 26.36 -14.92 -5.09
C GLY A 597 24.90 -14.50 -5.00
N ALA A 598 24.27 -14.42 -6.16
CA ALA A 598 22.87 -14.02 -6.30
C ALA A 598 21.89 -15.03 -5.67
N ASP A 599 22.13 -16.32 -5.86
CA ASP A 599 21.28 -17.38 -5.28
C ASP A 599 21.33 -17.35 -3.75
N THR A 600 22.50 -17.03 -3.15
CA THR A 600 22.62 -16.86 -1.69
C THR A 600 21.80 -15.68 -1.20
N LEU A 601 21.87 -14.54 -1.89
CA LEU A 601 21.06 -13.37 -1.57
C LEU A 601 19.56 -13.71 -1.62
N ARG A 602 19.09 -14.35 -2.69
CA ARG A 602 17.69 -14.74 -2.87
C ARG A 602 17.19 -15.67 -1.76
N VAL A 603 17.96 -16.70 -1.44
CA VAL A 603 17.62 -17.66 -0.36
C VAL A 603 17.60 -16.95 0.99
N TYR A 604 18.56 -16.08 1.27
CA TYR A 604 18.60 -15.35 2.53
C TYR A 604 17.44 -14.37 2.70
N GLU A 605 17.10 -13.60 1.66
CA GLU A 605 15.93 -12.70 1.67
C GLU A 605 14.62 -13.42 2.02
N MET A 606 14.50 -14.68 1.61
CA MET A 606 13.33 -15.52 1.88
C MET A 606 13.40 -16.26 3.22
N PHE A 607 14.59 -16.39 3.80
CA PHE A 607 14.81 -17.15 5.04
C PHE A 607 14.79 -16.28 6.31
N MET A 608 15.05 -14.97 6.22
CA MET A 608 15.27 -14.09 7.38
C MET A 608 14.07 -13.90 8.31
N GLY A 609 12.93 -14.57 8.07
CA GLY A 609 11.73 -14.53 8.91
C GLY A 609 10.44 -14.52 8.11
N PRO A 610 9.26 -14.41 8.75
CA PRO A 610 7.98 -14.28 8.07
C PRO A 610 8.03 -13.11 7.08
N PHE A 611 7.48 -13.33 5.89
CA PHE A 611 7.65 -12.40 4.76
C PHE A 611 7.04 -11.03 5.01
N ASP A 612 5.92 -10.97 5.73
CA ASP A 612 5.16 -9.76 6.06
C ASP A 612 5.69 -9.02 7.30
N GLN A 613 6.72 -9.56 7.96
CA GLN A 613 7.31 -8.97 9.16
C GLN A 613 8.63 -8.25 8.85
N THR A 614 8.89 -7.21 9.62
CA THR A 614 10.15 -6.47 9.60
C THR A 614 11.28 -7.31 10.23
N ALA A 615 12.45 -7.35 9.57
CA ALA A 615 13.60 -8.12 10.03
C ALA A 615 14.92 -7.33 9.88
N PRO A 616 15.85 -7.43 10.83
CA PRO A 616 17.18 -6.83 10.71
C PRO A 616 18.09 -7.64 9.79
N TRP A 617 18.95 -6.96 9.04
CA TRP A 617 19.98 -7.59 8.23
C TRP A 617 21.03 -8.28 9.11
N SER A 618 21.43 -9.54 8.78
CA SER A 618 22.41 -10.32 9.52
C SER A 618 23.42 -10.98 8.60
N VAL A 619 24.68 -10.60 8.72
CA VAL A 619 25.80 -11.19 7.95
C VAL A 619 26.03 -12.66 8.32
N ASP A 620 25.84 -13.04 9.59
CA ASP A 620 26.02 -14.44 10.01
C ASP A 620 24.96 -15.36 9.42
N SER A 621 23.73 -14.86 9.30
CA SER A 621 22.62 -15.62 8.70
C SER A 621 22.82 -15.83 7.20
N ILE A 622 23.33 -14.85 6.47
CA ILE A 622 23.63 -15.02 5.03
C ILE A 622 24.74 -16.04 4.79
N ARG A 623 25.77 -16.10 5.66
CA ARG A 623 26.80 -17.14 5.63
C ARG A 623 26.23 -18.54 5.81
N GLY A 624 25.18 -18.67 6.64
CA GLY A 624 24.43 -19.91 6.80
C GLY A 624 23.77 -20.36 5.50
N CYS A 625 23.15 -19.43 4.76
CA CYS A 625 22.55 -19.69 3.45
C CYS A 625 23.60 -20.06 2.39
N SER A 626 24.74 -19.39 2.38
CA SER A 626 25.86 -19.74 1.49
C SER A 626 26.36 -21.18 1.74
N LYS A 627 26.59 -21.55 3.00
CA LYS A 627 26.96 -22.93 3.37
C LYS A 627 25.90 -23.95 3.00
N PHE A 628 24.64 -23.61 3.08
CA PHE A 628 23.55 -24.48 2.62
C PHE A 628 23.65 -24.73 1.11
N LEU A 629 23.88 -23.71 0.28
CA LEU A 629 24.05 -23.88 -1.17
C LEU A 629 25.33 -24.65 -1.53
N ASP A 630 26.42 -24.47 -0.80
CA ASP A 630 27.63 -25.30 -0.95
C ASP A 630 27.32 -26.78 -0.71
N ARG A 631 26.52 -27.09 0.30
CA ARG A 631 26.07 -28.46 0.57
C ARG A 631 25.17 -28.99 -0.55
N VAL A 632 24.25 -28.16 -1.07
CA VAL A 632 23.42 -28.54 -2.24
C VAL A 632 24.31 -28.87 -3.45
N TRP A 633 25.33 -28.05 -3.71
CA TRP A 633 26.29 -28.31 -4.76
C TRP A 633 27.02 -29.64 -4.58
N ASN A 634 27.46 -29.93 -3.38
CA ASN A 634 28.23 -31.15 -3.07
C ASN A 634 27.36 -32.41 -2.96
N MET A 635 26.02 -32.32 -3.04
CA MET A 635 25.15 -33.50 -3.11
C MET A 635 25.45 -34.41 -4.31
N GLN A 636 26.10 -33.91 -5.35
CA GLN A 636 26.62 -34.72 -6.46
C GLN A 636 27.52 -35.85 -5.99
N GLU A 637 28.21 -35.70 -4.85
CA GLU A 637 29.18 -36.69 -4.31
C GLU A 637 28.46 -37.89 -3.66
N ILE A 638 27.17 -37.75 -3.32
CA ILE A 638 26.34 -38.79 -2.73
C ILE A 638 25.28 -39.30 -3.71
N LEU A 639 25.37 -38.93 -5.00
CA LEU A 639 24.47 -39.42 -6.04
C LEU A 639 24.71 -40.89 -6.31
N VAL A 640 23.64 -41.64 -6.32
CA VAL A 640 23.61 -43.08 -6.66
C VAL A 640 22.74 -43.28 -7.89
N ASP A 641 23.29 -43.91 -8.92
CA ASP A 641 22.52 -44.36 -10.08
C ASP A 641 21.96 -45.76 -9.77
N ASP A 642 20.69 -45.80 -9.37
CA ASP A 642 19.98 -47.03 -9.08
C ASP A 642 19.14 -47.53 -10.28
N GLY A 643 19.27 -46.85 -11.42
CA GLY A 643 18.62 -47.19 -12.69
C GLY A 643 17.10 -46.98 -12.68
N THR A 644 16.54 -46.32 -11.63
CA THR A 644 15.11 -46.03 -11.53
C THR A 644 14.82 -44.53 -11.72
N ASN A 645 13.60 -44.23 -12.16
CA ASN A 645 13.09 -42.86 -12.21
C ASN A 645 12.06 -42.62 -11.07
N GLU A 646 12.07 -43.44 -10.03
CA GLU A 646 11.18 -43.40 -8.89
C GLU A 646 11.94 -43.03 -7.62
N TYR A 647 11.21 -42.51 -6.63
CA TYR A 647 11.81 -42.25 -5.31
C TYR A 647 12.09 -43.59 -4.60
N SER A 648 13.19 -43.64 -3.87
CA SER A 648 13.47 -44.76 -2.98
C SER A 648 12.40 -44.85 -1.88
N LYS A 649 12.10 -46.02 -1.40
CA LYS A 649 11.17 -46.23 -0.26
C LYS A 649 11.56 -45.40 0.98
N GLN A 650 12.87 -45.13 1.13
CA GLN A 650 13.40 -44.36 2.26
C GLN A 650 12.96 -42.90 2.22
N PHE A 651 12.85 -42.30 1.04
CA PHE A 651 12.57 -40.89 0.87
C PHE A 651 11.22 -40.58 0.23
N GLU A 652 10.50 -41.59 -0.30
CA GLU A 652 9.23 -41.40 -1.02
C GLU A 652 8.27 -40.48 -0.24
N LYS A 653 8.03 -40.79 1.05
CA LYS A 653 7.17 -39.99 1.91
C LYS A 653 7.66 -38.57 2.08
N MET A 654 8.94 -38.38 2.41
CA MET A 654 9.56 -37.08 2.57
C MET A 654 9.44 -36.22 1.30
N MET A 655 9.63 -36.85 0.12
CA MET A 655 9.51 -36.17 -1.17
C MET A 655 8.08 -35.66 -1.40
N HIS A 656 7.05 -36.49 -1.19
CA HIS A 656 5.66 -36.10 -1.34
C HIS A 656 5.24 -35.02 -0.33
N GLN A 657 5.67 -35.14 0.93
CA GLN A 657 5.43 -34.12 1.94
C GLN A 657 6.12 -32.79 1.60
N ALA A 658 7.35 -32.82 1.10
CA ALA A 658 8.08 -31.62 0.69
C ALA A 658 7.41 -30.90 -0.50
N ILE A 659 6.97 -31.66 -1.52
CA ILE A 659 6.24 -31.09 -2.66
C ILE A 659 4.97 -30.38 -2.19
N LYS A 660 4.15 -31.06 -1.37
CA LYS A 660 2.92 -30.50 -0.80
C LYS A 660 3.20 -29.23 -0.01
N LYS A 661 4.16 -29.30 0.92
CA LYS A 661 4.50 -28.19 1.81
C LYS A 661 5.04 -26.99 1.05
N VAL A 662 6.04 -27.16 0.20
CA VAL A 662 6.64 -26.05 -0.56
C VAL A 662 5.61 -25.44 -1.50
N SER A 663 4.74 -26.23 -2.12
CA SER A 663 3.67 -25.74 -2.98
C SER A 663 2.69 -24.84 -2.22
N SER A 664 2.27 -25.21 -1.01
CA SER A 664 1.41 -24.40 -0.14
C SER A 664 2.13 -23.18 0.39
N ASP A 665 3.34 -23.33 0.88
CA ASP A 665 4.15 -22.25 1.45
C ASP A 665 4.36 -21.10 0.45
N ILE A 666 4.59 -21.40 -0.84
CA ILE A 666 4.73 -20.38 -1.89
C ILE A 666 3.42 -19.60 -2.09
N GLU A 667 2.26 -20.28 -2.10
CA GLU A 667 0.95 -19.62 -2.23
C GLU A 667 0.62 -18.74 -1.03
N GLU A 668 1.09 -19.11 0.15
CA GLU A 668 0.88 -18.41 1.42
C GLU A 668 2.01 -17.43 1.76
N MET A 669 3.01 -17.28 0.89
CA MET A 669 4.23 -16.47 1.12
C MET A 669 5.02 -16.85 2.38
N LYS A 670 4.98 -18.12 2.75
CA LYS A 670 5.74 -18.72 3.87
C LYS A 670 7.10 -19.22 3.42
N PHE A 671 7.86 -18.40 2.73
CA PHE A 671 9.12 -18.77 2.09
C PHE A 671 10.17 -19.28 3.08
N ASN A 672 10.22 -18.73 4.30
CA ASN A 672 11.17 -19.14 5.33
C ASN A 672 10.95 -20.60 5.75
N THR A 673 9.72 -21.08 5.75
CA THR A 673 9.41 -22.49 6.05
C THR A 673 9.76 -23.42 4.88
N SER A 674 9.65 -22.96 3.63
CA SER A 674 10.16 -23.66 2.47
C SER A 674 11.69 -23.85 2.54
N VAL A 675 12.42 -22.78 2.84
CA VAL A 675 13.89 -22.84 3.00
C VAL A 675 14.29 -23.82 4.11
N SER A 676 13.58 -23.79 5.25
CA SER A 676 13.79 -24.76 6.34
C SER A 676 13.53 -26.20 5.89
N THR A 677 12.51 -26.41 5.06
CA THR A 677 12.20 -27.72 4.48
C THR A 677 13.35 -28.21 3.60
N PHE A 678 13.90 -27.36 2.74
CA PHE A 678 15.08 -27.71 1.92
C PHE A 678 16.29 -28.05 2.77
N MET A 679 16.57 -27.32 3.83
CA MET A 679 17.68 -27.60 4.75
C MET A 679 17.48 -28.96 5.45
N THR A 680 16.27 -29.29 5.84
CA THR A 680 15.93 -30.59 6.44
C THR A 680 16.13 -31.72 5.44
N MET A 681 15.66 -31.58 4.19
CA MET A 681 15.87 -32.60 3.14
C MET A 681 17.36 -32.86 2.91
N VAL A 682 18.17 -31.80 2.78
CA VAL A 682 19.64 -31.92 2.62
C VAL A 682 20.27 -32.66 3.79
N ASN A 683 19.84 -32.39 5.04
CA ASN A 683 20.32 -33.10 6.22
C ASN A 683 20.02 -34.61 6.15
N GLU A 684 18.82 -34.99 5.75
CA GLU A 684 18.42 -36.40 5.64
C GLU A 684 19.18 -37.11 4.51
N PHE A 685 19.43 -36.47 3.37
CA PHE A 685 20.24 -37.04 2.29
C PHE A 685 21.68 -37.31 2.73
N TYR A 686 22.30 -36.31 3.42
CA TYR A 686 23.68 -36.49 3.95
C TYR A 686 23.75 -37.55 5.06
N LYS A 687 22.75 -37.63 5.91
CA LYS A 687 22.64 -38.70 6.92
C LYS A 687 22.59 -40.08 6.30
N ALA A 688 21.83 -40.22 5.22
CA ALA A 688 21.74 -41.48 4.46
C ALA A 688 22.95 -41.70 3.55
N LYS A 689 23.77 -40.71 3.29
CA LYS A 689 24.94 -40.72 2.36
C LYS A 689 24.56 -41.20 0.96
N LYS A 690 23.35 -40.94 0.54
CA LYS A 690 22.87 -41.31 -0.80
C LYS A 690 21.65 -40.46 -1.19
N ILE A 691 21.51 -40.21 -2.48
CA ILE A 691 20.36 -39.65 -3.15
C ILE A 691 20.31 -40.25 -4.55
N ASN A 692 19.13 -40.65 -5.04
CA ASN A 692 19.00 -41.09 -6.43
C ASN A 692 18.67 -39.90 -7.37
N LYS A 693 18.70 -40.18 -8.66
CA LYS A 693 18.53 -39.18 -9.71
C LYS A 693 17.13 -38.53 -9.69
N ALA A 694 16.07 -39.30 -9.41
CA ALA A 694 14.70 -38.83 -9.33
C ALA A 694 14.49 -37.87 -8.12
N GLU A 695 15.01 -38.26 -6.96
CA GLU A 695 14.97 -37.46 -5.72
C GLU A 695 15.71 -36.17 -5.89
N PHE A 696 16.92 -36.22 -6.47
CA PHE A 696 17.74 -35.02 -6.67
C PHE A 696 17.08 -34.05 -7.65
N ARG A 697 16.56 -34.55 -8.78
CA ARG A 697 15.87 -33.73 -9.75
C ARG A 697 14.66 -33.03 -9.13
N THR A 698 13.83 -33.75 -8.39
CA THR A 698 12.65 -33.16 -7.74
C THR A 698 13.05 -32.13 -6.68
N PHE A 699 14.10 -32.41 -5.89
CA PHE A 699 14.66 -31.42 -4.98
C PHE A 699 15.08 -30.13 -5.71
N LEU A 700 15.78 -30.27 -6.85
CA LEU A 700 16.19 -29.15 -7.68
C LEU A 700 14.99 -28.37 -8.27
N GLN A 701 13.94 -29.08 -8.69
CA GLN A 701 12.69 -28.44 -9.15
C GLN A 701 12.05 -27.59 -8.06
N LEU A 702 11.97 -28.06 -6.83
CA LEU A 702 11.42 -27.33 -5.70
C LEU A 702 12.27 -26.12 -5.29
N LEU A 703 13.59 -26.25 -5.33
CA LEU A 703 14.55 -25.20 -4.97
C LEU A 703 14.73 -24.19 -6.11
N ASN A 704 14.50 -24.55 -7.37
CA ASN A 704 14.77 -23.69 -8.53
C ASN A 704 14.17 -22.28 -8.42
N PRO A 705 12.93 -22.05 -7.99
CA PRO A 705 12.41 -20.71 -7.83
C PRO A 705 13.21 -19.84 -6.84
N PHE A 706 13.80 -20.45 -5.83
CA PHE A 706 14.59 -19.75 -4.79
C PHE A 706 16.04 -19.52 -5.22
N ALA A 707 16.67 -20.51 -5.84
CA ALA A 707 18.08 -20.53 -6.25
C ALA A 707 18.23 -21.03 -7.69
N PRO A 708 17.82 -20.22 -8.70
CA PRO A 708 17.67 -20.70 -10.06
C PRO A 708 18.99 -21.05 -10.75
N HIS A 709 20.08 -20.36 -10.46
CA HIS A 709 21.35 -20.57 -11.16
C HIS A 709 22.00 -21.91 -10.80
N ILE A 710 22.16 -22.17 -9.50
CA ILE A 710 22.77 -23.40 -9.00
C ILE A 710 21.95 -24.64 -9.41
N THR A 711 20.63 -24.53 -9.36
CA THR A 711 19.74 -25.64 -9.66
C THR A 711 19.72 -25.98 -11.15
N GLU A 712 19.72 -24.99 -12.03
CA GLU A 712 19.84 -25.21 -13.48
C GLU A 712 21.18 -25.83 -13.84
N GLU A 713 22.28 -25.39 -13.24
CA GLU A 713 23.62 -25.94 -13.47
C GLU A 713 23.71 -27.41 -13.02
N LEU A 714 23.15 -27.74 -11.86
CA LEU A 714 23.10 -29.09 -11.37
C LEU A 714 22.20 -29.99 -12.23
N ASN A 715 21.07 -29.48 -12.69
CA ASN A 715 20.19 -30.19 -13.60
C ASN A 715 20.89 -30.56 -14.92
N GLU A 716 21.64 -29.62 -15.51
CA GLU A 716 22.45 -29.86 -16.70
C GLU A 716 23.53 -30.90 -16.42
N LYS A 717 24.23 -30.81 -15.27
CA LYS A 717 25.28 -31.79 -14.87
C LYS A 717 24.74 -33.20 -14.61
N LEU A 718 23.49 -33.33 -14.18
CA LEU A 718 22.78 -34.60 -14.05
C LEU A 718 22.38 -35.22 -15.41
N GLY A 719 22.63 -34.50 -16.52
CA GLY A 719 22.38 -34.96 -17.89
C GLY A 719 20.93 -34.76 -18.35
N PHE A 720 20.16 -33.84 -17.71
CA PHE A 720 18.86 -33.46 -18.21
C PHE A 720 19.00 -32.37 -19.27
N THR A 721 18.35 -32.57 -20.43
CA THR A 721 18.41 -31.61 -21.56
C THR A 721 17.41 -30.48 -21.42
N GLN A 722 16.28 -30.72 -20.72
CA GLN A 722 15.24 -29.73 -20.48
C GLN A 722 15.63 -28.89 -19.26
N THR A 723 15.52 -27.57 -19.37
CA THR A 723 15.76 -26.64 -18.26
C THR A 723 14.67 -26.80 -17.19
N LEU A 724 14.98 -26.47 -15.96
CA LEU A 724 14.00 -26.50 -14.87
C LEU A 724 12.90 -25.47 -15.07
N ALA A 725 13.22 -24.34 -15.69
CA ALA A 725 12.24 -23.31 -16.04
C ALA A 725 11.12 -23.82 -16.96
N GLU A 726 11.40 -24.86 -17.79
CA GLU A 726 10.44 -25.48 -18.71
C GLU A 726 9.92 -26.83 -18.19
N THR A 727 10.44 -27.33 -17.09
CA THR A 727 10.03 -28.61 -16.48
C THR A 727 8.75 -28.40 -15.67
N PRO A 728 7.74 -29.30 -15.78
CA PRO A 728 6.51 -29.19 -14.98
C PRO A 728 6.78 -29.19 -13.48
N TRP A 729 6.01 -28.37 -12.72
CA TRP A 729 6.05 -28.42 -11.26
C TRP A 729 5.71 -29.81 -10.76
N PRO A 730 6.47 -30.37 -9.80
CA PRO A 730 6.26 -31.72 -9.33
C PRO A 730 4.91 -31.87 -8.62
N THR A 731 4.30 -33.04 -8.78
CA THR A 731 3.03 -33.39 -8.15
C THR A 731 3.27 -34.36 -6.97
N PHE A 732 2.36 -34.35 -6.02
CA PHE A 732 2.40 -35.25 -4.88
C PHE A 732 1.15 -36.16 -4.83
N ASP A 733 1.31 -37.31 -4.21
CA ASP A 733 0.23 -38.22 -3.85
C ASP A 733 -0.17 -37.96 -2.40
N GLU A 734 -1.43 -37.63 -2.16
CA GLU A 734 -1.94 -37.27 -0.83
C GLU A 734 -1.82 -38.48 0.16
N GLU A 735 -2.05 -39.71 -0.31
CA GLU A 735 -1.93 -40.90 0.54
C GLU A 735 -0.49 -41.10 1.02
N LYS A 736 0.50 -40.79 0.16
CA LYS A 736 1.91 -40.93 0.48
C LYS A 736 2.44 -39.81 1.40
N THR A 737 1.64 -38.79 1.65
CA THR A 737 1.99 -37.72 2.60
C THR A 737 1.60 -38.00 4.04
N LYS A 738 0.72 -39.00 4.26
CA LYS A 738 0.17 -39.32 5.57
C LYS A 738 1.24 -39.88 6.51
N GLU A 739 1.20 -39.46 7.77
CA GLU A 739 2.06 -40.05 8.78
C GLU A 739 1.51 -41.41 9.17
N ASP A 740 2.35 -42.44 9.12
CA ASP A 740 2.00 -43.77 9.62
C ASP A 740 2.15 -43.81 11.15
N VAL A 741 3.06 -43.03 11.66
CA VAL A 741 3.42 -42.95 13.07
C VAL A 741 3.48 -41.50 13.49
N ILE A 742 2.94 -41.20 14.65
CA ILE A 742 3.05 -39.86 15.30
C ILE A 742 3.84 -39.98 16.58
N ASN A 743 4.65 -38.97 16.87
CA ASN A 743 5.33 -38.82 18.14
C ASN A 743 4.38 -38.16 19.14
N LEU A 744 3.82 -38.95 20.07
CA LEU A 744 2.85 -38.52 21.05
C LEU A 744 3.55 -38.05 22.33
N PRO A 745 3.52 -36.75 22.67
CA PRO A 745 4.04 -36.25 23.92
C PRO A 745 3.17 -36.70 25.11
N ILE A 746 3.81 -37.25 26.16
CA ILE A 746 3.16 -37.68 27.38
C ILE A 746 3.48 -36.70 28.49
N GLN A 747 2.45 -36.19 29.13
CA GLN A 747 2.55 -35.31 30.28
C GLN A 747 2.09 -36.03 31.55
N ILE A 748 2.68 -35.64 32.68
CA ILE A 748 2.17 -35.95 34.03
C ILE A 748 1.92 -34.63 34.74
N ASN A 749 0.68 -34.38 35.14
CA ASN A 749 0.23 -33.11 35.75
C ASN A 749 0.65 -31.87 34.90
N GLY A 750 0.49 -31.97 33.53
CA GLY A 750 0.78 -30.90 32.60
C GLY A 750 2.27 -30.68 32.27
N LYS A 751 3.19 -31.49 32.83
CA LYS A 751 4.63 -31.43 32.52
C LYS A 751 5.05 -32.57 31.64
N LEU A 752 5.72 -32.29 30.51
CA LEU A 752 6.25 -33.31 29.58
C LEU A 752 7.18 -34.27 30.31
N ARG A 753 6.95 -35.59 30.13
CA ARG A 753 7.71 -36.66 30.80
C ARG A 753 8.29 -37.72 29.88
N ALA A 754 7.65 -37.96 28.75
CA ALA A 754 8.10 -38.91 27.72
C ALA A 754 7.48 -38.54 26.38
N ASN A 755 8.03 -39.09 25.33
CA ASN A 755 7.43 -39.15 24.00
C ASN A 755 7.38 -40.64 23.55
N ILE A 756 6.31 -41.05 22.91
CA ILE A 756 6.21 -42.36 22.27
C ILE A 756 5.77 -42.25 20.84
N ASP A 757 6.24 -43.13 20.00
CA ASP A 757 5.78 -43.26 18.62
C ASP A 757 4.59 -44.21 18.58
N ILE A 758 3.45 -43.72 18.09
CA ILE A 758 2.22 -44.50 17.95
C ILE A 758 1.76 -44.51 16.49
N ALA A 759 1.20 -45.61 16.02
CA ALA A 759 0.55 -45.63 14.70
C ALA A 759 -0.68 -44.71 14.72
N VAL A 760 -0.89 -43.95 13.63
CA VAL A 760 -1.98 -42.92 13.53
C VAL A 760 -3.36 -43.53 13.75
N ASN A 761 -3.55 -44.82 13.42
CA ASN A 761 -4.81 -45.55 13.52
C ASN A 761 -4.90 -46.46 14.78
N SER A 762 -3.95 -46.32 15.74
CA SER A 762 -4.01 -47.05 17.00
C SER A 762 -5.28 -46.70 17.77
N ASP A 763 -5.92 -47.73 18.32
CA ASP A 763 -7.05 -47.55 19.22
C ASP A 763 -6.57 -46.96 20.57
N GLU A 764 -7.49 -46.32 21.29
CA GLU A 764 -7.18 -45.62 22.51
C GLU A 764 -6.61 -46.51 23.60
N GLU A 765 -6.99 -47.78 23.62
CA GLU A 765 -6.53 -48.75 24.64
C GLU A 765 -5.07 -49.19 24.37
N THR A 766 -4.72 -49.36 23.10
CA THR A 766 -3.33 -49.61 22.67
C THR A 766 -2.44 -48.42 23.01
N ILE A 767 -2.91 -47.18 22.75
CA ILE A 767 -2.21 -45.96 23.07
C ILE A 767 -2.02 -45.81 24.58
N LYS A 768 -3.06 -46.07 25.37
CA LYS A 768 -3.02 -46.01 26.82
C LYS A 768 -2.01 -46.99 27.40
N THR A 769 -1.98 -48.20 26.89
CA THR A 769 -1.03 -49.24 27.30
C THR A 769 0.42 -48.83 27.02
N ALA A 770 0.70 -48.32 25.81
CA ALA A 770 2.02 -47.80 25.43
C ALA A 770 2.45 -46.60 26.27
N VAL A 771 1.51 -45.70 26.59
CA VAL A 771 1.75 -44.54 27.47
C VAL A 771 2.15 -44.99 28.87
N HIS A 772 1.38 -45.91 29.43
CA HIS A 772 1.66 -46.38 30.80
C HIS A 772 3.01 -47.07 30.88
N GLU A 773 3.39 -47.89 29.90
CA GLU A 773 4.70 -48.52 29.85
C GLU A 773 5.83 -47.47 29.76
N ALA A 774 5.67 -46.44 28.91
CA ALA A 774 6.66 -45.39 28.71
C ALA A 774 6.91 -44.52 29.96
N ILE A 775 5.97 -44.40 30.85
CA ILE A 775 6.09 -43.58 32.08
C ILE A 775 5.99 -44.40 33.35
N LYS A 776 6.08 -45.71 33.30
CA LYS A 776 5.94 -46.66 34.41
C LYS A 776 6.77 -46.26 35.61
N ASP A 777 8.05 -46.00 35.41
CA ASP A 777 8.97 -45.59 36.49
C ASP A 777 8.60 -44.24 37.13
N LYS A 778 7.82 -43.42 36.42
CA LYS A 778 7.41 -42.09 36.88
C LYS A 778 6.04 -42.07 37.55
N LEU A 779 5.34 -43.23 37.43
CA LEU A 779 4.05 -43.48 38.12
C LEU A 779 4.20 -44.24 39.44
N ASP A 780 5.41 -44.76 39.70
CA ASP A 780 5.62 -45.54 40.92
C ASP A 780 5.26 -44.74 42.19
N GLY A 781 4.44 -45.35 43.05
CA GLY A 781 3.92 -44.72 44.26
C GLY A 781 2.84 -43.69 44.08
N LYS A 782 2.32 -43.45 42.87
CA LYS A 782 1.28 -42.47 42.57
C LYS A 782 -0.04 -43.12 42.15
N THR A 783 -1.14 -42.46 42.48
CA THR A 783 -2.48 -42.89 42.09
C THR A 783 -2.95 -42.05 40.89
N ILE A 784 -3.30 -42.68 39.79
CA ILE A 784 -3.87 -42.03 38.62
C ILE A 784 -5.28 -41.56 38.94
N VAL A 785 -5.54 -40.25 38.80
CA VAL A 785 -6.84 -39.64 39.09
C VAL A 785 -7.65 -39.46 37.81
N LYS A 786 -6.98 -39.08 36.73
CA LYS A 786 -7.61 -38.81 35.42
C LYS A 786 -6.59 -38.94 34.28
N GLU A 787 -7.07 -39.40 33.16
CA GLU A 787 -6.30 -39.42 31.91
C GLU A 787 -7.02 -38.61 30.85
N ILE A 788 -6.27 -37.81 30.09
CA ILE A 788 -6.80 -36.92 29.08
C ILE A 788 -6.00 -37.18 27.81
N TYR A 789 -6.65 -37.81 26.83
CA TYR A 789 -6.09 -38.00 25.49
C TYR A 789 -6.70 -37.02 24.52
N VAL A 790 -5.86 -36.15 23.92
CA VAL A 790 -6.24 -35.33 22.77
C VAL A 790 -5.69 -36.04 21.55
N LYS A 791 -6.59 -36.60 20.73
CA LYS A 791 -6.28 -37.49 19.61
C LYS A 791 -5.13 -36.93 18.76
N ASN A 792 -4.08 -37.76 18.64
CA ASN A 792 -2.88 -37.48 17.84
C ASN A 792 -2.08 -36.22 18.24
N ARG A 793 -2.32 -35.66 19.44
CA ARG A 793 -1.63 -34.43 19.89
C ARG A 793 -0.89 -34.57 21.19
N ILE A 794 -1.54 -35.09 22.23
CA ILE A 794 -0.98 -35.15 23.56
C ILE A 794 -1.73 -36.15 24.44
N TYR A 795 -1.01 -36.79 25.35
CA TYR A 795 -1.60 -37.62 26.42
C TYR A 795 -1.17 -37.06 27.77
N ASN A 796 -2.09 -36.69 28.64
CA ASN A 796 -1.80 -36.18 29.98
C ASN A 796 -2.38 -37.07 31.05
N VAL A 797 -1.52 -37.55 31.94
CA VAL A 797 -1.88 -38.37 33.10
C VAL A 797 -1.87 -37.49 34.36
N VAL A 798 -3.01 -37.36 34.99
CA VAL A 798 -3.14 -36.62 36.26
C VAL A 798 -2.99 -37.59 37.40
N VAL A 799 -2.01 -37.37 38.26
CA VAL A 799 -1.70 -38.23 39.41
C VAL A 799 -1.71 -37.45 40.72
N LYS A 800 -2.03 -38.18 41.80
CA LYS A 800 -1.87 -37.73 43.19
C LYS A 800 -0.69 -38.39 43.83
#